data_100dd35aecac7e7fec2fdfdef08d29bb
#
_entry.id   100dd35aecac7e7fec2fdfdef08d29bb
#
_cell.length_a   1.000
_cell.length_b   1.000
_cell.length_c   1.000
_cell.angle_alpha   90.00
_cell.angle_beta   90.00
_cell.angle_gamma   90.00
#
_symmetry.space_group_name_H-M   'P 1'
#
loop_
_entity.id
_entity.type
_entity.pdbx_description
1 polymer ?
#
loop_
_entity_poly.entity_id
_entity_poly.type
_entity_poly.pdbx_seq_one_letter_code
_entity_poly.pdbx_strand_id
1 'polypeptide(L)'
;MSSDDGELETSLEETEEFEPPEAFVEQANVTDEGIYEEFEDEWPECWENAAELLDWYEGYDQVLDDSNEPFYEWFTDGKLNASYNCIDRHVEEGRGDEVAIQWVGEPTEEDDRAVTYEDLLEEVEAFAAALQDLGIEEDEVVTLHMPMIPELPVAMLACARIGVPHSVVFAGFSAEALATRMNSADSEYLVTCDGYYRRGDPLDHIEKADEAVGSVEHEVSDVVAVNRLGEDGPEADLDADQHDYESLLADHEGAAVDPVKRDAEDMLFLMYTSGTTGAPKGIKHTTAGYLSWAAWTSHAVLDLEADDTYFCTADIGWITGHSYIVYGPLALGSTTVMYEGAPDEPDRDRLWEIVEEYECDQFYTAPTAIRSFMKWGSEYPERHDLSSLRLLGTVGEPINPRPWKWYYQHIGGGECPVVDTWWQTETGGIMVTTLPGAKRMKPGAAGPALPGVDVRVVDSEGDEVEGGDAGYLTVHKPWPGMLRTIYGNDERYIEEFWAEYSDADAGEWVYFPEDGAGIDEEGYITVLGRVDDTMNVSGHRIGTAEVENAAVEVQGVAEAAVVGAEDEQKGEAMYAYAITEEGQAETDELRERIVASVEDAIGPFARPQEVVFAPDLPKTRSGKIMRRLLEDVANDDDLGDTSTLRNPEIVEEIQGQASAN
;
A
#
# COMPACT_ATOMS: atom_id res chain seq x y z
N MET A 1 35.06 -22.70 -2.49
CA MET A 1 34.48 -21.49 -1.97
C MET A 1 33.13 -21.98 -1.54
N SER A 2 32.96 -22.25 -0.27
CA SER A 2 31.68 -22.66 0.31
C SER A 2 30.92 -21.37 0.55
N SER A 3 29.78 -21.18 -0.11
CA SER A 3 28.76 -20.26 0.29
C SER A 3 28.25 -20.71 1.66
N ASP A 4 28.59 -19.95 2.67
CA ASP A 4 27.98 -20.07 4.00
C ASP A 4 26.68 -19.24 3.92
N ASP A 5 25.63 -19.85 3.40
CA ASP A 5 24.29 -19.30 3.44
C ASP A 5 23.78 -19.53 4.86
N GLY A 6 23.91 -18.50 5.71
CA GLY A 6 23.37 -18.53 7.06
C GLY A 6 21.83 -18.60 6.99
N GLU A 7 21.25 -19.57 7.72
CA GLU A 7 19.81 -19.68 7.93
C GLU A 7 19.29 -18.44 8.67
N LEU A 8 18.07 -17.99 8.36
CA LEU A 8 17.38 -16.95 9.09
C LEU A 8 17.01 -17.51 10.47
N GLU A 9 17.57 -16.93 11.54
CA GLU A 9 17.24 -17.32 12.91
C GLU A 9 16.27 -16.31 13.51
N THR A 10 15.13 -16.78 14.04
CA THR A 10 14.20 -15.97 14.84
C THR A 10 13.71 -16.76 16.04
N SER A 11 13.38 -16.10 17.13
CA SER A 11 12.62 -16.67 18.22
C SER A 11 11.20 -16.11 18.17
N LEU A 12 10.26 -16.86 17.58
CA LEU A 12 8.84 -16.56 17.66
C LEU A 12 8.39 -16.79 19.12
N GLU A 13 8.25 -15.69 19.89
CA GLU A 13 7.68 -15.79 21.25
C GLU A 13 6.18 -16.12 21.17
N GLU A 14 5.65 -16.87 22.16
CA GLU A 14 4.21 -17.05 22.33
C GLU A 14 3.54 -15.67 22.50
N THR A 15 2.78 -15.25 21.49
CA THR A 15 2.02 -14.01 21.52
C THR A 15 0.67 -14.22 22.20
N GLU A 16 0.19 -13.18 22.89
CA GLU A 16 -1.17 -13.13 23.42
C GLU A 16 -2.17 -13.23 22.25
N GLU A 17 -3.23 -14.05 22.42
CA GLU A 17 -4.25 -14.27 21.40
C GLU A 17 -5.51 -13.47 21.72
N PHE A 18 -6.17 -12.97 20.68
CA PHE A 18 -7.40 -12.20 20.76
C PHE A 18 -8.48 -12.87 19.89
N GLU A 19 -9.52 -13.36 20.54
CA GLU A 19 -10.68 -13.88 19.82
C GLU A 19 -11.44 -12.74 19.14
N PRO A 20 -12.07 -12.98 17.97
CA PRO A 20 -12.97 -12.01 17.36
C PRO A 20 -14.08 -11.60 18.33
N PRO A 21 -14.39 -10.30 18.48
CA PRO A 21 -15.49 -9.85 19.33
C PRO A 21 -16.83 -10.44 18.88
N GLU A 22 -17.64 -10.95 19.81
CA GLU A 22 -18.94 -11.60 19.50
C GLU A 22 -19.86 -10.66 18.66
N ALA A 23 -19.88 -9.37 18.99
CA ALA A 23 -20.68 -8.38 18.26
C ALA A 23 -20.23 -8.22 16.80
N PHE A 24 -18.92 -8.31 16.53
CA PHE A 24 -18.38 -8.29 15.18
C PHE A 24 -18.75 -9.56 14.41
N VAL A 25 -18.56 -10.74 15.02
CA VAL A 25 -18.88 -12.04 14.39
C VAL A 25 -20.36 -12.14 13.98
N GLU A 26 -21.27 -11.53 14.75
CA GLU A 26 -22.72 -11.55 14.44
C GLU A 26 -23.08 -10.85 13.11
N GLN A 27 -22.22 -9.95 12.62
CA GLN A 27 -22.44 -9.17 11.41
C GLN A 27 -21.39 -9.38 10.32
N ALA A 28 -20.28 -10.06 10.62
CA ALA A 28 -19.16 -10.21 9.69
C ALA A 28 -19.54 -11.01 8.44
N ASN A 29 -19.01 -10.59 7.29
CA ASN A 29 -19.24 -11.23 5.99
C ASN A 29 -18.73 -12.66 5.94
N VAL A 30 -17.60 -12.94 6.61
CA VAL A 30 -17.00 -14.28 6.67
C VAL A 30 -16.83 -14.70 8.13
N THR A 31 -17.56 -15.72 8.57
CA THR A 31 -17.57 -16.21 9.97
C THR A 31 -17.20 -17.69 10.11
N ASP A 32 -17.10 -18.44 9.00
CA ASP A 32 -16.85 -19.90 9.02
C ASP A 32 -15.43 -20.19 8.56
N GLU A 33 -14.62 -20.79 9.45
CA GLU A 33 -13.27 -21.27 9.09
C GLU A 33 -13.28 -22.35 7.99
N GLY A 34 -14.43 -22.98 7.73
CA GLY A 34 -14.60 -23.97 6.67
C GLY A 34 -14.27 -23.42 5.27
N ILE A 35 -14.29 -22.09 5.08
CA ILE A 35 -13.91 -21.44 3.82
C ILE A 35 -12.48 -21.80 3.38
N TYR A 36 -11.55 -22.05 4.30
CA TYR A 36 -10.18 -22.45 3.96
C TYR A 36 -10.14 -23.83 3.30
N GLU A 37 -10.89 -24.82 3.83
CA GLU A 37 -10.98 -26.16 3.25
C GLU A 37 -11.75 -26.13 1.92
N GLU A 38 -12.83 -25.35 1.84
CA GLU A 38 -13.63 -25.19 0.62
C GLU A 38 -12.78 -24.61 -0.55
N PHE A 39 -12.05 -23.51 -0.30
CA PHE A 39 -11.22 -22.89 -1.32
C PHE A 39 -10.03 -23.76 -1.74
N GLU A 40 -9.46 -24.56 -0.83
CA GLU A 40 -8.40 -25.51 -1.17
C GLU A 40 -8.92 -26.66 -2.02
N ASP A 41 -10.09 -27.21 -1.67
CA ASP A 41 -10.70 -28.34 -2.39
C ASP A 41 -11.24 -27.94 -3.78
N GLU A 42 -11.69 -26.70 -3.95
CA GLU A 42 -12.32 -26.19 -5.17
C GLU A 42 -11.38 -25.30 -6.00
N TRP A 43 -10.10 -25.19 -5.66
CA TRP A 43 -9.14 -24.38 -6.43
C TRP A 43 -8.95 -24.94 -7.87
N PRO A 44 -8.94 -24.09 -8.96
CA PRO A 44 -9.05 -22.62 -8.95
C PRO A 44 -10.50 -22.08 -9.01
N GLU A 45 -11.50 -22.94 -9.17
CA GLU A 45 -12.92 -22.58 -9.33
C GLU A 45 -13.47 -21.83 -8.09
N CYS A 46 -12.85 -21.93 -6.91
CA CYS A 46 -13.19 -21.14 -5.72
C CYS A 46 -13.20 -19.62 -5.98
N TRP A 47 -12.44 -19.15 -6.98
CA TRP A 47 -12.39 -17.73 -7.33
C TRP A 47 -13.60 -17.23 -8.13
N GLU A 48 -14.54 -18.13 -8.49
CA GLU A 48 -15.87 -17.71 -8.93
C GLU A 48 -16.57 -16.86 -7.87
N ASN A 49 -16.34 -17.13 -6.58
CA ASN A 49 -16.85 -16.32 -5.47
C ASN A 49 -16.41 -14.83 -5.57
N ALA A 50 -15.19 -14.57 -6.01
CA ALA A 50 -14.70 -13.22 -6.22
C ALA A 50 -15.32 -12.59 -7.49
N ALA A 51 -15.46 -13.37 -8.54
CA ALA A 51 -16.07 -12.93 -9.80
C ALA A 51 -17.58 -12.63 -9.65
N GLU A 52 -18.29 -13.33 -8.76
CA GLU A 52 -19.72 -13.10 -8.47
C GLU A 52 -20.00 -11.76 -7.79
N LEU A 53 -18.99 -11.12 -7.21
CA LEU A 53 -19.11 -9.75 -6.68
C LEU A 53 -19.19 -8.68 -7.77
N LEU A 54 -18.95 -9.04 -9.02
CA LEU A 54 -18.89 -8.12 -10.17
C LEU A 54 -19.98 -8.45 -11.22
N ASP A 55 -20.39 -7.42 -11.95
CA ASP A 55 -21.26 -7.56 -13.09
C ASP A 55 -20.48 -7.72 -14.39
N TRP A 56 -20.82 -8.72 -15.17
CA TRP A 56 -20.17 -9.11 -16.42
C TRP A 56 -21.08 -8.86 -17.62
N TYR A 57 -20.56 -8.22 -18.66
CA TYR A 57 -21.27 -8.13 -19.95
C TYR A 57 -21.32 -9.46 -20.68
N GLU A 58 -20.23 -10.22 -20.61
CA GLU A 58 -20.08 -11.56 -21.16
C GLU A 58 -19.33 -12.42 -20.14
N GLY A 59 -19.87 -13.60 -19.79
CA GLY A 59 -19.24 -14.50 -18.84
C GLY A 59 -17.94 -15.10 -19.41
N TYR A 60 -17.04 -15.51 -18.54
CA TYR A 60 -15.77 -16.15 -18.89
C TYR A 60 -15.95 -17.64 -19.22
N ASP A 61 -15.02 -18.18 -20.02
CA ASP A 61 -15.02 -19.59 -20.42
C ASP A 61 -14.32 -20.49 -19.41
N GLN A 62 -13.27 -19.97 -18.72
CA GLN A 62 -12.56 -20.66 -17.64
C GLN A 62 -12.02 -19.64 -16.61
N VAL A 63 -11.86 -20.10 -15.35
CA VAL A 63 -11.40 -19.26 -14.24
C VAL A 63 -9.91 -18.96 -14.39
N LEU A 64 -9.09 -19.96 -14.68
CA LEU A 64 -7.65 -19.86 -14.85
C LEU A 64 -7.19 -20.52 -16.15
N ASP A 65 -6.35 -19.83 -16.92
CA ASP A 65 -5.53 -20.43 -17.98
C ASP A 65 -4.06 -20.43 -17.55
N ASP A 66 -3.50 -21.61 -17.30
CA ASP A 66 -2.13 -21.89 -16.92
C ASP A 66 -1.28 -22.44 -18.09
N SER A 67 -1.79 -22.41 -19.31
CA SER A 67 -1.13 -22.99 -20.48
C SER A 67 0.20 -22.34 -20.88
N ASN A 68 0.49 -21.14 -20.38
CA ASN A 68 1.71 -20.36 -20.66
C ASN A 68 2.41 -19.88 -19.37
N GLU A 69 2.52 -20.75 -18.37
CA GLU A 69 3.19 -20.46 -17.11
C GLU A 69 4.59 -19.84 -17.29
N PRO A 70 5.01 -18.85 -16.48
CA PRO A 70 4.29 -18.22 -15.38
C PRO A 70 3.43 -17.01 -15.78
N PHE A 71 3.04 -16.89 -17.04
CA PHE A 71 2.12 -15.87 -17.54
C PHE A 71 0.69 -16.40 -17.46
N TYR A 72 0.07 -16.27 -16.30
CA TYR A 72 -1.26 -16.74 -16.02
C TYR A 72 -2.32 -15.76 -16.51
N GLU A 73 -3.46 -16.28 -17.02
CA GLU A 73 -4.62 -15.49 -17.40
C GLU A 73 -5.84 -15.92 -16.58
N TRP A 74 -6.63 -14.95 -16.13
CA TRP A 74 -7.78 -15.19 -15.27
C TRP A 74 -9.08 -14.75 -15.90
N PHE A 75 -10.14 -15.56 -15.71
CA PHE A 75 -11.48 -15.30 -16.24
C PHE A 75 -11.49 -15.08 -17.76
N THR A 76 -10.81 -15.95 -18.48
CA THR A 76 -10.54 -15.81 -19.91
C THR A 76 -11.80 -15.71 -20.75
N ASP A 77 -11.77 -14.86 -21.80
CA ASP A 77 -12.89 -14.51 -22.67
C ASP A 77 -14.05 -13.75 -21.98
N GLY A 78 -13.98 -13.54 -20.66
CA GLY A 78 -14.93 -12.72 -19.92
C GLY A 78 -14.81 -11.25 -20.29
N LYS A 79 -15.94 -10.51 -20.24
CA LYS A 79 -15.94 -9.07 -20.53
C LYS A 79 -16.68 -8.29 -19.46
N LEU A 80 -16.01 -7.27 -18.94
CA LEU A 80 -16.53 -6.34 -17.95
C LEU A 80 -15.98 -4.93 -18.18
N ASN A 81 -16.32 -3.99 -17.31
CA ASN A 81 -15.72 -2.68 -17.23
C ASN A 81 -15.58 -2.29 -15.74
N ALA A 82 -14.41 -1.80 -15.34
CA ALA A 82 -14.15 -1.44 -13.95
C ALA A 82 -14.97 -0.21 -13.50
N SER A 83 -15.08 0.82 -14.35
CA SER A 83 -15.90 2.00 -14.05
C SER A 83 -17.38 1.63 -13.87
N TYR A 84 -17.94 0.79 -14.76
CA TYR A 84 -19.31 0.30 -14.61
C TYR A 84 -19.52 -0.39 -13.25
N ASN A 85 -18.61 -1.27 -12.88
CA ASN A 85 -18.70 -2.00 -11.61
C ASN A 85 -18.56 -1.11 -10.37
N CYS A 86 -17.80 -0.02 -10.48
CA CYS A 86 -17.61 0.93 -9.39
C CYS A 86 -18.71 2.00 -9.30
N ILE A 87 -19.47 2.26 -10.37
CA ILE A 87 -20.41 3.41 -10.40
C ILE A 87 -21.78 3.00 -10.95
N ASP A 88 -21.86 2.69 -12.26
CA ASP A 88 -23.14 2.60 -12.99
C ASP A 88 -24.10 1.63 -12.35
N ARG A 89 -23.64 0.43 -11.97
CA ARG A 89 -24.51 -0.60 -11.39
C ARG A 89 -25.19 -0.13 -10.11
N HIS A 90 -24.51 0.67 -9.27
CA HIS A 90 -25.06 1.20 -8.04
C HIS A 90 -26.15 2.26 -8.33
N VAL A 91 -25.92 3.11 -9.36
CA VAL A 91 -26.93 4.07 -9.82
C VAL A 91 -28.13 3.33 -10.42
N GLU A 92 -27.91 2.28 -11.23
CA GLU A 92 -28.97 1.44 -11.81
C GLU A 92 -29.77 0.68 -10.75
N GLU A 93 -29.15 0.30 -9.64
CA GLU A 93 -29.79 -0.30 -8.47
C GLU A 93 -30.59 0.70 -7.62
N GLY A 94 -30.50 1.99 -7.94
CA GLY A 94 -31.24 3.06 -7.27
C GLY A 94 -30.51 3.67 -6.06
N ARG A 95 -29.19 3.50 -5.98
CA ARG A 95 -28.29 4.02 -4.95
C ARG A 95 -27.54 5.29 -5.40
N GLY A 96 -28.00 5.94 -6.47
CA GLY A 96 -27.36 7.15 -7.01
C GLY A 96 -27.25 8.30 -6.01
N ASP A 97 -28.21 8.44 -5.09
CA ASP A 97 -28.20 9.47 -4.05
C ASP A 97 -27.24 9.17 -2.87
N GLU A 98 -26.62 7.98 -2.81
CA GLU A 98 -25.67 7.59 -1.76
C GLU A 98 -24.28 8.17 -2.05
N VAL A 99 -23.54 8.50 -0.99
CA VAL A 99 -22.19 9.07 -1.11
C VAL A 99 -21.21 7.99 -1.54
N ALA A 100 -20.53 8.20 -2.66
CA ALA A 100 -19.43 7.35 -3.11
C ALA A 100 -18.10 7.81 -2.50
N ILE A 101 -17.84 9.13 -2.52
CA ILE A 101 -16.62 9.73 -2.00
C ILE A 101 -16.96 10.86 -1.05
N GLN A 102 -16.52 10.73 0.21
CA GLN A 102 -16.51 11.80 1.18
C GLN A 102 -15.12 12.41 1.23
N TRP A 103 -14.92 13.54 0.56
CA TRP A 103 -13.65 14.21 0.56
C TRP A 103 -13.56 15.29 1.64
N VAL A 104 -12.38 15.35 2.29
CA VAL A 104 -12.06 16.31 3.33
C VAL A 104 -10.79 17.06 2.94
N GLY A 105 -10.86 18.36 2.80
CA GLY A 105 -9.73 19.23 2.51
C GLY A 105 -8.79 19.39 3.71
N GLU A 106 -7.52 19.75 3.47
CA GLU A 106 -6.60 20.10 4.57
C GLU A 106 -6.99 21.44 5.23
N PRO A 107 -7.33 22.53 4.49
CA PRO A 107 -7.81 23.76 5.10
C PRO A 107 -9.18 23.56 5.76
N THR A 108 -9.27 23.77 7.08
CA THR A 108 -10.51 23.57 7.85
C THR A 108 -11.59 24.65 7.59
N GLU A 109 -11.25 25.72 6.89
CA GLU A 109 -12.18 26.75 6.44
C GLU A 109 -12.85 26.40 5.10
N GLU A 110 -12.39 25.36 4.42
CA GLU A 110 -12.99 24.84 3.19
C GLU A 110 -14.14 23.92 3.52
N ASP A 111 -15.19 23.94 2.71
CA ASP A 111 -16.32 23.02 2.85
C ASP A 111 -15.90 21.64 2.31
N ASP A 112 -16.18 20.59 3.06
CA ASP A 112 -15.98 19.21 2.63
C ASP A 112 -16.92 18.87 1.46
N ARG A 113 -16.49 17.92 0.60
CA ARG A 113 -17.27 17.53 -0.59
C ARG A 113 -17.80 16.12 -0.43
N ALA A 114 -19.11 15.97 -0.44
CA ALA A 114 -19.78 14.68 -0.60
C ALA A 114 -20.12 14.49 -2.08
N VAL A 115 -19.48 13.53 -2.73
CA VAL A 115 -19.72 13.16 -4.14
C VAL A 115 -20.59 11.91 -4.12
N THR A 116 -21.84 12.02 -4.58
CA THR A 116 -22.74 10.86 -4.68
C THR A 116 -22.36 9.96 -5.85
N TYR A 117 -22.90 8.73 -5.90
CA TYR A 117 -22.68 7.83 -7.06
C TYR A 117 -23.23 8.45 -8.35
N GLU A 118 -24.34 9.23 -8.30
CA GLU A 118 -24.88 9.93 -9.46
C GLU A 118 -23.97 11.09 -9.89
N ASP A 119 -23.47 11.93 -8.92
CA ASP A 119 -22.51 13.00 -9.21
C ASP A 119 -21.20 12.43 -9.80
N LEU A 120 -20.69 11.32 -9.22
CA LEU A 120 -19.49 10.64 -9.71
C LEU A 120 -19.68 10.12 -11.14
N LEU A 121 -20.85 9.55 -11.44
CA LEU A 121 -21.19 9.09 -12.80
C LEU A 121 -21.18 10.25 -13.79
N GLU A 122 -21.87 11.35 -13.46
CA GLU A 122 -21.95 12.54 -14.32
C GLU A 122 -20.56 13.13 -14.62
N GLU A 123 -19.69 13.22 -13.61
CA GLU A 123 -18.35 13.78 -13.75
C GLU A 123 -17.43 12.84 -14.54
N VAL A 124 -17.49 11.53 -14.26
CA VAL A 124 -16.74 10.50 -15.00
C VAL A 124 -17.14 10.44 -16.48
N GLU A 125 -18.44 10.53 -16.80
CA GLU A 125 -18.93 10.57 -18.18
C GLU A 125 -18.46 11.83 -18.92
N ALA A 126 -18.54 13.00 -18.27
CA ALA A 126 -18.08 14.25 -18.85
C ALA A 126 -16.57 14.23 -19.12
N PHE A 127 -15.76 13.74 -18.15
CA PHE A 127 -14.34 13.67 -18.32
C PHE A 127 -13.93 12.60 -19.35
N ALA A 128 -14.60 11.44 -19.38
CA ALA A 128 -14.40 10.42 -20.40
C ALA A 128 -14.66 10.96 -21.83
N ALA A 129 -15.73 11.77 -22.00
CA ALA A 129 -16.02 12.46 -23.27
C ALA A 129 -14.90 13.45 -23.64
N ALA A 130 -14.37 14.19 -22.65
CA ALA A 130 -13.27 15.11 -22.86
C ALA A 130 -12.00 14.38 -23.32
N LEU A 131 -11.63 13.25 -22.67
CA LEU A 131 -10.48 12.45 -23.08
C LEU A 131 -10.61 11.91 -24.52
N GLN A 132 -11.82 11.49 -24.91
CA GLN A 132 -12.10 11.07 -26.30
C GLN A 132 -11.95 12.26 -27.29
N ASP A 133 -12.40 13.45 -26.93
CA ASP A 133 -12.30 14.64 -27.78
C ASP A 133 -10.85 15.15 -27.91
N LEU A 134 -9.99 14.89 -26.91
CA LEU A 134 -8.53 15.09 -27.01
C LEU A 134 -7.86 14.05 -27.92
N GLY A 135 -8.55 13.02 -28.33
CA GLY A 135 -8.09 12.03 -29.28
C GLY A 135 -7.40 10.82 -28.67
N ILE A 136 -7.51 10.63 -27.36
CA ILE A 136 -6.94 9.46 -26.67
C ILE A 136 -7.64 8.19 -27.15
N GLU A 137 -6.86 7.22 -27.62
CA GLU A 137 -7.35 5.94 -28.13
C GLU A 137 -7.27 4.84 -27.06
N GLU A 138 -8.04 3.74 -27.22
CA GLU A 138 -7.95 2.56 -26.34
C GLU A 138 -6.49 2.07 -26.27
N ASP A 139 -6.11 1.58 -25.10
CA ASP A 139 -4.78 1.06 -24.76
C ASP A 139 -3.62 2.11 -24.70
N GLU A 140 -3.86 3.39 -24.97
CA GLU A 140 -2.89 4.45 -24.70
C GLU A 140 -2.86 4.76 -23.20
N VAL A 141 -1.67 4.91 -22.62
CA VAL A 141 -1.55 5.18 -21.19
C VAL A 141 -1.69 6.65 -20.87
N VAL A 142 -2.58 7.01 -19.95
CA VAL A 142 -2.69 8.36 -19.40
C VAL A 142 -1.97 8.41 -18.04
N THR A 143 -1.05 9.36 -17.87
CA THR A 143 -0.39 9.61 -16.59
C THR A 143 -1.22 10.56 -15.74
N LEU A 144 -1.47 10.17 -14.48
CA LEU A 144 -2.20 10.97 -13.50
C LEU A 144 -1.24 11.38 -12.38
N HIS A 145 -1.04 12.69 -12.19
CA HIS A 145 -0.13 13.26 -11.19
C HIS A 145 -0.85 14.32 -10.37
N MET A 146 -1.66 13.86 -9.42
CA MET A 146 -2.51 14.69 -8.57
C MET A 146 -2.43 14.25 -7.10
N PRO A 147 -2.71 15.15 -6.14
CA PRO A 147 -2.85 14.81 -4.73
C PRO A 147 -4.17 14.08 -4.45
N MET A 148 -4.50 13.87 -3.17
CA MET A 148 -5.73 13.23 -2.72
C MET A 148 -6.95 14.15 -2.89
N ILE A 149 -7.35 14.42 -4.13
CA ILE A 149 -8.54 15.19 -4.52
C ILE A 149 -9.52 14.31 -5.31
N PRO A 150 -10.82 14.58 -5.30
CA PRO A 150 -11.83 13.73 -5.96
C PRO A 150 -11.61 13.59 -7.47
N GLU A 151 -11.01 14.57 -8.11
CA GLU A 151 -10.68 14.55 -9.53
C GLU A 151 -9.71 13.42 -9.91
N LEU A 152 -8.93 12.90 -8.94
CA LEU A 152 -8.02 11.78 -9.20
C LEU A 152 -8.79 10.45 -9.42
N PRO A 153 -9.66 9.98 -8.51
CA PRO A 153 -10.48 8.80 -8.81
C PRO A 153 -11.44 9.02 -9.99
N VAL A 154 -11.95 10.24 -10.22
CA VAL A 154 -12.73 10.54 -11.44
C VAL A 154 -11.89 10.26 -12.70
N ALA A 155 -10.66 10.75 -12.75
CA ALA A 155 -9.78 10.52 -13.91
C ALA A 155 -9.44 9.03 -14.10
N MET A 156 -9.19 8.28 -13.02
CA MET A 156 -8.96 6.83 -13.06
C MET A 156 -10.16 6.09 -13.65
N LEU A 157 -11.37 6.41 -13.16
CA LEU A 157 -12.60 5.76 -13.58
C LEU A 157 -13.04 6.19 -14.98
N ALA A 158 -12.76 7.44 -15.39
CA ALA A 158 -12.99 7.90 -16.76
C ALA A 158 -12.08 7.16 -17.76
N CYS A 159 -10.81 6.99 -17.44
CA CYS A 159 -9.88 6.16 -18.22
C CYS A 159 -10.39 4.72 -18.33
N ALA A 160 -10.74 4.09 -17.22
CA ALA A 160 -11.26 2.72 -17.20
C ALA A 160 -12.57 2.58 -18.01
N ARG A 161 -13.43 3.62 -17.99
CA ARG A 161 -14.69 3.66 -18.72
C ARG A 161 -14.50 3.50 -20.21
N ILE A 162 -13.52 4.18 -20.80
CA ILE A 162 -13.25 4.19 -22.23
C ILE A 162 -12.14 3.21 -22.65
N GLY A 163 -11.66 2.36 -21.76
CA GLY A 163 -10.65 1.34 -22.06
C GLY A 163 -9.24 1.85 -22.20
N VAL A 164 -8.95 2.99 -21.58
CA VAL A 164 -7.64 3.63 -21.53
C VAL A 164 -6.95 3.25 -20.22
N PRO A 165 -5.78 2.58 -20.24
CA PRO A 165 -5.02 2.33 -19.03
C PRO A 165 -4.49 3.62 -18.42
N HIS A 166 -4.46 3.68 -17.09
CA HIS A 166 -3.85 4.83 -16.41
C HIS A 166 -2.57 4.45 -15.66
N SER A 167 -1.75 5.47 -15.36
CA SER A 167 -0.57 5.35 -14.51
C SER A 167 -0.58 6.50 -13.49
N VAL A 168 -0.96 6.21 -12.25
CA VAL A 168 -0.93 7.22 -11.18
C VAL A 168 0.48 7.36 -10.65
N VAL A 169 0.97 8.59 -10.64
CA VAL A 169 2.27 8.96 -10.08
C VAL A 169 2.05 9.78 -8.82
N PHE A 170 2.63 9.34 -7.71
CA PHE A 170 2.48 10.00 -6.42
C PHE A 170 2.85 11.49 -6.50
N ALA A 171 1.94 12.39 -6.08
CA ALA A 171 2.09 13.85 -6.16
C ALA A 171 3.37 14.39 -5.48
N GLY A 172 3.87 13.65 -4.51
CA GLY A 172 5.10 13.99 -3.82
C GLY A 172 6.39 13.75 -4.60
N PHE A 173 6.39 13.02 -5.72
CA PHE A 173 7.59 12.75 -6.50
C PHE A 173 8.14 14.01 -7.18
N SER A 174 9.41 13.93 -7.59
CA SER A 174 10.09 14.99 -8.35
C SER A 174 9.67 14.97 -9.83
N ALA A 175 9.94 16.05 -10.54
CA ALA A 175 9.74 16.14 -11.99
C ALA A 175 10.48 15.04 -12.75
N GLU A 176 11.73 14.71 -12.35
CA GLU A 176 12.51 13.63 -12.95
C GLU A 176 11.84 12.26 -12.77
N ALA A 177 11.32 11.99 -11.57
CA ALA A 177 10.60 10.75 -11.28
C ALA A 177 9.29 10.63 -12.06
N LEU A 178 8.58 11.75 -12.30
CA LEU A 178 7.40 11.82 -13.17
C LEU A 178 7.80 11.55 -14.63
N ALA A 179 8.78 12.29 -15.18
CA ALA A 179 9.25 12.11 -16.54
C ALA A 179 9.74 10.68 -16.83
N THR A 180 10.45 10.06 -15.88
CA THR A 180 10.92 8.67 -16.00
C THR A 180 9.76 7.69 -16.18
N ARG A 181 8.65 7.88 -15.44
CA ARG A 181 7.46 7.04 -15.54
C ARG A 181 6.68 7.28 -16.83
N MET A 182 6.52 8.53 -17.23
CA MET A 182 5.94 8.90 -18.53
C MET A 182 6.71 8.27 -19.69
N ASN A 183 8.05 8.36 -19.65
CA ASN A 183 8.92 7.72 -20.66
C ASN A 183 8.76 6.20 -20.68
N SER A 184 8.69 5.57 -19.50
CA SER A 184 8.54 4.10 -19.39
C SER A 184 7.17 3.62 -19.87
N ALA A 185 6.13 4.42 -19.67
CA ALA A 185 4.75 4.13 -20.10
C ALA A 185 4.47 4.55 -21.54
N ASP A 186 5.40 5.27 -22.20
CA ASP A 186 5.18 5.94 -23.50
C ASP A 186 3.92 6.83 -23.47
N SER A 187 3.73 7.54 -22.34
CA SER A 187 2.52 8.32 -22.08
C SER A 187 2.62 9.73 -22.65
N GLU A 188 1.79 10.02 -23.65
CA GLU A 188 1.71 11.34 -24.30
C GLU A 188 0.70 12.28 -23.61
N TYR A 189 -0.01 11.82 -22.58
CA TYR A 189 -1.08 12.55 -21.89
C TYR A 189 -0.82 12.63 -20.40
N LEU A 190 -1.02 13.83 -19.84
CA LEU A 190 -0.84 14.09 -18.41
C LEU A 190 -2.06 14.79 -17.84
N VAL A 191 -2.62 14.25 -16.74
CA VAL A 191 -3.60 14.97 -15.90
C VAL A 191 -2.92 15.34 -14.59
N THR A 192 -2.98 16.62 -14.22
CA THR A 192 -2.28 17.17 -13.06
C THR A 192 -3.13 18.24 -12.35
N CYS A 193 -2.58 18.99 -11.41
CA CYS A 193 -3.22 20.14 -10.79
C CYS A 193 -2.26 21.34 -10.70
N ASP A 194 -2.82 22.52 -10.44
CA ASP A 194 -2.04 23.74 -10.20
C ASP A 194 -1.20 23.63 -8.92
N GLY A 195 -1.79 23.09 -7.85
CA GLY A 195 -1.13 22.90 -6.57
C GLY A 195 -2.04 22.22 -5.56
N TYR A 196 -1.60 22.11 -4.31
CA TYR A 196 -2.36 21.52 -3.21
C TYR A 196 -1.86 22.04 -1.85
N TYR A 197 -2.64 21.80 -0.81
CA TYR A 197 -2.24 22.21 0.54
C TYR A 197 -1.48 21.09 1.25
N ARG A 198 -0.44 21.47 2.00
CA ARG A 198 0.28 20.55 2.86
C ARG A 198 0.83 21.25 4.09
N ARG A 199 0.39 20.86 5.29
CA ARG A 199 0.73 21.47 6.59
C ARG A 199 0.42 22.96 6.65
N GLY A 200 -0.75 23.34 6.11
CA GLY A 200 -1.24 24.72 6.07
C GLY A 200 -0.65 25.58 4.97
N ASP A 201 0.36 25.11 4.23
CA ASP A 201 0.98 25.87 3.16
C ASP A 201 0.53 25.36 1.77
N PRO A 202 0.19 26.26 0.83
CA PRO A 202 -0.03 25.86 -0.56
C PRO A 202 1.30 25.48 -1.22
N LEU A 203 1.32 24.35 -1.92
CA LEU A 203 2.45 23.88 -2.70
C LEU A 203 2.16 24.02 -4.19
N ASP A 204 3.10 24.62 -4.92
CA ASP A 204 3.10 24.66 -6.37
C ASP A 204 3.35 23.25 -6.92
N HIS A 205 2.43 22.74 -7.73
CA HIS A 205 2.53 21.40 -8.31
C HIS A 205 2.72 21.44 -9.82
N ILE A 206 2.19 22.46 -10.48
CA ILE A 206 2.27 22.61 -11.93
C ILE A 206 3.71 22.85 -12.42
N GLU A 207 4.58 23.46 -11.59
CA GLU A 207 6.00 23.62 -11.92
C GLU A 207 6.70 22.28 -12.13
N LYS A 208 6.35 21.26 -11.33
CA LYS A 208 6.88 19.90 -11.51
C LYS A 208 6.40 19.26 -12.83
N ALA A 209 5.14 19.49 -13.18
CA ALA A 209 4.58 19.02 -14.45
C ALA A 209 5.31 19.68 -15.64
N ASP A 210 5.57 20.99 -15.57
CA ASP A 210 6.33 21.75 -16.60
C ASP A 210 7.75 21.19 -16.76
N GLU A 211 8.49 21.01 -15.67
CA GLU A 211 9.83 20.43 -15.68
C GLU A 211 9.83 18.99 -16.22
N ALA A 212 8.82 18.18 -15.85
CA ALA A 212 8.70 16.80 -16.32
C ALA A 212 8.41 16.74 -17.82
N VAL A 213 7.42 17.49 -18.32
CA VAL A 213 7.07 17.59 -19.75
C VAL A 213 8.28 18.03 -20.57
N GLY A 214 9.07 19.02 -20.07
CA GLY A 214 10.31 19.44 -20.70
C GLY A 214 11.44 18.40 -20.72
N SER A 215 11.33 17.32 -19.92
CA SER A 215 12.34 16.26 -19.74
C SER A 215 11.96 14.93 -20.37
N VAL A 216 10.70 14.77 -20.79
CA VAL A 216 10.22 13.54 -21.47
C VAL A 216 10.91 13.40 -22.83
N GLU A 217 11.24 12.15 -23.24
CA GLU A 217 11.98 11.85 -24.49
C GLU A 217 11.09 11.83 -25.73
N HIS A 218 9.77 11.79 -25.58
CA HIS A 218 8.76 11.84 -26.63
C HIS A 218 7.93 13.14 -26.53
N GLU A 219 7.06 13.40 -27.48
CA GLU A 219 6.15 14.55 -27.47
C GLU A 219 5.03 14.28 -26.45
N VAL A 220 4.75 15.23 -25.55
CA VAL A 220 3.55 15.24 -24.73
C VAL A 220 2.51 16.05 -25.47
N SER A 221 1.39 15.41 -25.83
CA SER A 221 0.36 16.03 -26.68
C SER A 221 -0.51 16.99 -25.87
N ASP A 222 -1.09 16.51 -24.78
CA ASP A 222 -2.05 17.28 -24.00
C ASP A 222 -1.78 17.15 -22.49
N VAL A 223 -1.96 18.28 -21.78
CA VAL A 223 -1.93 18.36 -20.33
C VAL A 223 -3.24 18.95 -19.82
N VAL A 224 -3.95 18.20 -18.98
CA VAL A 224 -5.16 18.67 -18.30
C VAL A 224 -4.79 19.07 -16.87
N ALA A 225 -5.14 20.27 -16.43
CA ALA A 225 -4.85 20.79 -15.10
C ALA A 225 -6.12 21.11 -14.31
N VAL A 226 -6.20 20.58 -13.10
CA VAL A 226 -7.22 20.91 -12.10
C VAL A 226 -6.82 22.17 -11.34
N ASN A 227 -7.74 23.10 -11.12
CA ASN A 227 -7.51 24.34 -10.35
C ASN A 227 -7.81 24.11 -8.85
N ARG A 228 -6.97 23.35 -8.14
CA ARG A 228 -7.17 23.07 -6.71
C ARG A 228 -6.93 24.30 -5.82
N LEU A 229 -5.94 25.14 -6.16
CA LEU A 229 -5.64 26.39 -5.43
C LEU A 229 -6.50 27.57 -5.90
N GLY A 230 -7.22 27.46 -7.00
CA GLY A 230 -8.11 28.47 -7.55
C GLY A 230 -7.38 29.72 -8.05
N GLU A 231 -7.95 30.93 -7.79
CA GLU A 231 -7.43 32.21 -8.30
C GLU A 231 -6.01 32.54 -7.78
N ASP A 232 -5.56 31.91 -6.69
CA ASP A 232 -4.24 32.07 -6.10
C ASP A 232 -3.21 31.03 -6.60
N GLY A 233 -3.66 30.11 -7.47
CA GLY A 233 -2.82 29.07 -8.06
C GLY A 233 -1.79 29.63 -9.06
N PRO A 234 -0.66 28.93 -9.22
CA PRO A 234 0.36 29.33 -10.20
C PRO A 234 -0.13 29.10 -11.64
N GLU A 235 0.27 29.99 -12.55
CA GLU A 235 0.09 29.81 -13.99
C GLU A 235 1.30 29.05 -14.58
N ALA A 236 1.06 28.04 -15.41
CA ALA A 236 2.10 27.32 -16.14
C ALA A 236 2.14 27.71 -17.64
N ASP A 237 3.31 27.54 -18.24
CA ASP A 237 3.56 27.71 -19.69
C ASP A 237 4.22 26.42 -20.21
N LEU A 238 3.45 25.33 -20.20
CA LEU A 238 3.93 24.00 -20.58
C LEU A 238 4.19 23.90 -22.09
N ASP A 239 5.18 23.12 -22.49
CA ASP A 239 5.44 22.80 -23.92
C ASP A 239 4.52 21.65 -24.39
N ALA A 240 3.20 21.87 -24.24
CA ALA A 240 2.13 20.96 -24.63
C ALA A 240 0.83 21.75 -24.80
N ASP A 241 -0.20 21.17 -25.42
CA ASP A 241 -1.54 21.76 -25.42
C ASP A 241 -2.16 21.65 -24.03
N GLN A 242 -2.49 22.80 -23.40
CA GLN A 242 -3.00 22.88 -22.04
C GLN A 242 -4.50 23.06 -22.00
N HIS A 243 -5.13 22.29 -21.11
CA HIS A 243 -6.58 22.31 -20.90
C HIS A 243 -6.89 22.52 -19.42
N ASP A 244 -7.89 23.33 -19.17
CA ASP A 244 -8.47 23.54 -17.85
C ASP A 244 -9.53 22.46 -17.59
N TYR A 245 -9.43 21.70 -16.50
CA TYR A 245 -10.28 20.57 -16.18
C TYR A 245 -11.76 20.98 -16.08
N GLU A 246 -12.05 22.06 -15.35
CA GLU A 246 -13.41 22.53 -15.14
C GLU A 246 -14.05 23.02 -16.45
N SER A 247 -13.26 23.62 -17.33
CA SER A 247 -13.70 24.01 -18.67
C SER A 247 -14.02 22.80 -19.54
N LEU A 248 -13.19 21.76 -19.49
CA LEU A 248 -13.46 20.51 -20.21
C LEU A 248 -14.76 19.86 -19.72
N LEU A 249 -14.96 19.77 -18.41
CA LEU A 249 -16.21 19.22 -17.84
C LEU A 249 -17.44 20.05 -18.28
N ALA A 250 -17.33 21.39 -18.23
CA ALA A 250 -18.43 22.26 -18.63
C ALA A 250 -18.78 22.14 -20.13
N ASP A 251 -17.80 21.94 -20.99
CA ASP A 251 -18.01 21.73 -22.43
C ASP A 251 -18.66 20.36 -22.74
N HIS A 252 -18.52 19.41 -21.82
CA HIS A 252 -19.08 18.05 -21.94
C HIS A 252 -20.21 17.76 -20.91
N GLU A 253 -20.78 18.80 -20.27
CA GLU A 253 -21.88 18.64 -19.30
C GLU A 253 -23.04 17.85 -19.90
N GLY A 254 -23.45 16.78 -19.21
CA GLY A 254 -24.52 15.88 -19.63
C GLY A 254 -24.14 14.95 -20.81
N ALA A 255 -22.86 14.81 -21.08
CA ALA A 255 -22.41 13.75 -21.97
C ALA A 255 -22.81 12.38 -21.42
N ALA A 256 -23.16 11.46 -22.30
CA ALA A 256 -23.38 10.07 -21.93
C ALA A 256 -22.37 9.21 -22.72
N VAL A 257 -21.43 8.63 -22.00
CA VAL A 257 -20.40 7.77 -22.56
C VAL A 257 -20.61 6.35 -22.05
N ASP A 258 -21.08 5.46 -22.92
CA ASP A 258 -21.27 4.05 -22.54
C ASP A 258 -19.91 3.44 -22.17
N PRO A 259 -19.79 2.65 -21.06
CA PRO A 259 -18.56 1.97 -20.69
C PRO A 259 -18.21 0.89 -21.71
N VAL A 260 -16.96 0.90 -22.20
CA VAL A 260 -16.49 -0.09 -23.19
C VAL A 260 -16.36 -1.47 -22.55
N LYS A 261 -16.68 -2.50 -23.31
CA LYS A 261 -16.50 -3.89 -22.87
C LYS A 261 -15.02 -4.27 -23.00
N ARG A 262 -14.34 -4.40 -21.88
CA ARG A 262 -12.94 -4.82 -21.84
C ARG A 262 -12.84 -6.34 -21.69
N ASP A 263 -11.87 -6.94 -22.35
CA ASP A 263 -11.50 -8.33 -22.05
C ASP A 263 -10.95 -8.43 -20.61
N ALA A 264 -11.15 -9.57 -19.98
CA ALA A 264 -10.70 -9.83 -18.62
C ALA A 264 -9.20 -9.50 -18.41
N GLU A 265 -8.37 -9.78 -19.40
CA GLU A 265 -6.92 -9.59 -19.40
C GLU A 265 -6.44 -8.27 -20.03
N ASP A 266 -7.37 -7.39 -20.45
CA ASP A 266 -7.00 -6.05 -20.88
C ASP A 266 -6.40 -5.26 -19.71
N MET A 267 -5.34 -4.49 -19.99
CA MET A 267 -4.66 -3.68 -18.97
C MET A 267 -5.59 -2.61 -18.41
N LEU A 268 -5.68 -2.56 -17.06
CA LEU A 268 -6.42 -1.53 -16.34
C LEU A 268 -5.47 -0.38 -15.95
N PHE A 269 -4.32 -0.71 -15.40
CA PHE A 269 -3.34 0.32 -14.99
C PHE A 269 -1.91 -0.21 -14.93
N LEU A 270 -0.99 0.75 -14.86
CA LEU A 270 0.41 0.56 -14.52
C LEU A 270 0.74 1.24 -13.19
N MET A 271 1.34 0.50 -12.27
CA MET A 271 1.87 1.05 -11.02
C MET A 271 3.38 0.85 -10.98
N TYR A 272 4.13 1.94 -10.77
CA TYR A 272 5.59 1.88 -10.75
C TYR A 272 6.13 1.67 -9.35
N THR A 273 6.91 0.60 -9.17
CA THR A 273 7.67 0.31 -7.95
C THR A 273 9.16 0.61 -8.13
N SER A 274 9.89 0.80 -7.03
CA SER A 274 11.34 0.96 -7.05
C SER A 274 12.01 -0.39 -7.41
N GLY A 275 12.92 -0.38 -8.38
CA GLY A 275 13.72 -1.57 -8.71
C GLY A 275 15.08 -1.56 -8.00
N THR A 276 15.60 -2.73 -7.67
CA THR A 276 16.96 -2.92 -7.12
C THR A 276 18.05 -2.40 -8.06
N THR A 277 17.79 -2.33 -9.35
CA THR A 277 18.71 -1.83 -10.40
C THR A 277 18.60 -0.30 -10.62
N GLY A 278 17.78 0.42 -9.85
CA GLY A 278 17.59 1.87 -9.94
C GLY A 278 16.53 2.33 -10.94
N ALA A 279 16.17 1.54 -11.96
CA ALA A 279 15.06 1.87 -12.86
C ALA A 279 13.72 1.36 -12.29
N PRO A 280 12.66 2.19 -12.27
CA PRO A 280 11.35 1.77 -11.79
C PRO A 280 10.78 0.63 -12.65
N LYS A 281 9.99 -0.24 -12.00
CA LYS A 281 9.27 -1.36 -12.64
C LYS A 281 7.81 -0.97 -12.83
N GLY A 282 7.31 -0.99 -14.04
CA GLY A 282 5.89 -0.83 -14.33
C GLY A 282 5.14 -2.15 -14.11
N ILE A 283 4.47 -2.28 -12.98
CA ILE A 283 3.67 -3.47 -12.66
C ILE A 283 2.36 -3.37 -13.43
N LYS A 284 2.11 -4.36 -14.31
CA LYS A 284 0.89 -4.42 -15.13
C LYS A 284 -0.21 -5.17 -14.39
N HIS A 285 -1.34 -4.50 -14.15
CA HIS A 285 -2.57 -5.13 -13.68
C HIS A 285 -3.66 -5.12 -14.76
N THR A 286 -4.44 -6.22 -14.81
CA THR A 286 -5.52 -6.42 -15.75
C THR A 286 -6.90 -6.26 -15.11
N THR A 287 -7.93 -6.05 -15.94
CA THR A 287 -9.22 -5.55 -15.45
C THR A 287 -9.94 -6.54 -14.52
N ALA A 288 -10.16 -7.77 -14.95
CA ALA A 288 -11.03 -8.68 -14.20
C ALA A 288 -10.36 -9.28 -12.98
N GLY A 289 -9.16 -9.84 -13.15
CA GLY A 289 -8.47 -10.50 -12.04
C GLY A 289 -8.17 -9.56 -10.91
N TYR A 290 -7.69 -8.35 -11.22
CA TYR A 290 -7.41 -7.34 -10.21
C TYR A 290 -8.69 -6.84 -9.51
N LEU A 291 -9.72 -6.47 -10.27
CA LEU A 291 -10.95 -5.92 -9.69
C LEU A 291 -11.67 -6.94 -8.80
N SER A 292 -11.78 -8.20 -9.26
CA SER A 292 -12.38 -9.27 -8.45
C SER A 292 -11.61 -9.53 -7.16
N TRP A 293 -10.26 -9.47 -7.22
CA TRP A 293 -9.40 -9.63 -6.05
C TRP A 293 -9.55 -8.49 -5.06
N ALA A 294 -9.52 -7.23 -5.54
CA ALA A 294 -9.72 -6.05 -4.71
C ALA A 294 -11.10 -6.03 -4.06
N ALA A 295 -12.16 -6.37 -4.80
CA ALA A 295 -13.52 -6.47 -4.27
C ALA A 295 -13.63 -7.58 -3.22
N TRP A 296 -13.12 -8.79 -3.51
CA TRP A 296 -13.21 -9.93 -2.59
C TRP A 296 -12.43 -9.69 -1.30
N THR A 297 -11.23 -9.16 -1.37
CA THR A 297 -10.43 -8.86 -0.17
C THR A 297 -10.99 -7.69 0.63
N SER A 298 -11.62 -6.71 -0.02
CA SER A 298 -12.38 -5.65 0.65
C SER A 298 -13.58 -6.24 1.41
N HIS A 299 -14.33 -7.15 0.78
CA HIS A 299 -15.47 -7.82 1.39
C HIS A 299 -15.06 -8.77 2.52
N ALA A 300 -14.10 -9.65 2.29
CA ALA A 300 -13.76 -10.72 3.23
C ALA A 300 -12.85 -10.28 4.38
N VAL A 301 -11.94 -9.32 4.13
CA VAL A 301 -10.91 -8.90 5.10
C VAL A 301 -11.27 -7.56 5.76
N LEU A 302 -11.63 -6.55 4.96
CA LEU A 302 -12.02 -5.25 5.49
C LEU A 302 -13.50 -5.23 5.89
N ASP A 303 -14.22 -6.32 5.62
CA ASP A 303 -15.62 -6.53 5.97
C ASP A 303 -16.53 -5.42 5.43
N LEU A 304 -16.24 -4.95 4.20
CA LEU A 304 -16.98 -3.87 3.58
C LEU A 304 -18.30 -4.36 2.98
N GLU A 305 -19.33 -3.56 3.24
CA GLU A 305 -20.64 -3.63 2.61
C GLU A 305 -21.06 -2.27 2.04
N ALA A 306 -22.11 -2.26 1.27
CA ALA A 306 -22.58 -1.11 0.57
C ALA A 306 -23.00 0.09 1.46
N ASP A 307 -23.41 -0.16 2.69
CA ASP A 307 -23.87 0.87 3.65
C ASP A 307 -22.72 1.41 4.53
N ASP A 308 -21.49 0.90 4.35
CA ASP A 308 -20.34 1.26 5.18
C ASP A 308 -19.69 2.59 4.75
N THR A 309 -19.18 3.31 5.74
CA THR A 309 -18.27 4.44 5.57
C THR A 309 -16.86 4.02 5.95
N TYR A 310 -15.99 3.91 4.97
CA TYR A 310 -14.64 3.37 5.10
C TYR A 310 -13.58 4.46 4.98
N PHE A 311 -12.65 4.52 5.93
CA PHE A 311 -11.55 5.48 5.92
C PHE A 311 -10.19 4.79 5.82
N CYS A 312 -9.54 4.95 4.67
CA CYS A 312 -8.16 4.55 4.43
C CYS A 312 -7.27 5.79 4.34
N THR A 313 -6.20 5.83 5.15
CA THR A 313 -5.28 6.98 5.17
C THR A 313 -4.12 6.86 4.19
N ALA A 314 -4.14 5.86 3.30
CA ALA A 314 -3.16 5.72 2.23
C ALA A 314 -3.37 6.80 1.14
N ASP A 315 -2.37 6.93 0.27
CA ASP A 315 -2.43 7.79 -0.91
C ASP A 315 -2.72 6.95 -2.16
N ILE A 316 -3.56 7.47 -3.06
CA ILE A 316 -3.91 6.80 -4.32
C ILE A 316 -2.68 6.65 -5.24
N GLY A 317 -1.66 7.46 -5.07
CA GLY A 317 -0.37 7.28 -5.75
C GLY A 317 0.37 5.97 -5.44
N TRP A 318 -0.18 5.14 -4.53
CA TRP A 318 0.30 3.80 -4.18
C TRP A 318 -0.78 2.75 -4.42
N ILE A 319 -0.37 1.48 -4.51
CA ILE A 319 -1.32 0.39 -4.79
C ILE A 319 -2.42 0.28 -3.70
N THR A 320 -2.12 0.63 -2.45
CA THR A 320 -3.13 0.62 -1.38
C THR A 320 -4.30 1.56 -1.69
N GLY A 321 -4.01 2.73 -2.23
CA GLY A 321 -5.07 3.65 -2.64
C GLY A 321 -5.86 3.15 -3.84
N HIS A 322 -5.22 2.52 -4.82
CA HIS A 322 -5.92 1.88 -5.94
C HIS A 322 -6.88 0.80 -5.45
N SER A 323 -6.35 -0.18 -4.70
CA SER A 323 -7.13 -1.34 -4.29
C SER A 323 -8.16 -1.04 -3.20
N TYR A 324 -7.82 -0.17 -2.24
CA TYR A 324 -8.61 0.02 -1.01
C TYR A 324 -9.03 1.48 -0.72
N ILE A 325 -8.98 2.37 -1.71
CA ILE A 325 -9.71 3.65 -1.69
C ILE A 325 -10.64 3.73 -2.91
N VAL A 326 -10.17 3.30 -4.09
CA VAL A 326 -10.92 3.43 -5.34
C VAL A 326 -11.62 2.12 -5.68
N TYR A 327 -10.90 1.11 -6.20
CA TYR A 327 -11.52 -0.03 -6.88
C TYR A 327 -12.31 -0.96 -5.96
N GLY A 328 -11.73 -1.41 -4.85
CA GLY A 328 -12.40 -2.35 -3.94
C GLY A 328 -13.65 -1.77 -3.27
N PRO A 329 -13.54 -0.66 -2.54
CA PRO A 329 -14.68 -0.05 -1.86
C PRO A 329 -15.79 0.38 -2.83
N LEU A 330 -15.44 1.07 -3.93
CA LEU A 330 -16.46 1.51 -4.90
C LEU A 330 -17.09 0.34 -5.65
N ALA A 331 -16.36 -0.75 -5.94
CA ALA A 331 -16.97 -1.95 -6.49
C ALA A 331 -18.00 -2.57 -5.54
N LEU A 332 -17.85 -2.45 -4.24
CA LEU A 332 -18.84 -2.92 -3.25
C LEU A 332 -19.95 -1.93 -2.97
N GLY A 333 -19.85 -0.69 -3.45
CA GLY A 333 -20.83 0.37 -3.24
C GLY A 333 -20.71 1.08 -1.89
N SER A 334 -19.56 0.95 -1.21
CA SER A 334 -19.28 1.63 0.06
C SER A 334 -18.97 3.11 -0.14
N THR A 335 -19.12 3.93 0.91
CA THR A 335 -18.57 5.29 0.94
C THR A 335 -17.09 5.25 1.31
N THR A 336 -16.23 5.82 0.47
CA THR A 336 -14.81 5.99 0.79
C THR A 336 -14.51 7.41 1.28
N VAL A 337 -13.86 7.53 2.43
CA VAL A 337 -13.41 8.82 2.96
C VAL A 337 -11.99 9.10 2.44
N MET A 338 -11.81 10.27 1.83
CA MET A 338 -10.54 10.75 1.32
C MET A 338 -10.13 12.02 2.06
N TYR A 339 -8.96 12.02 2.67
CA TYR A 339 -8.37 13.20 3.32
C TYR A 339 -7.14 13.67 2.56
N GLU A 340 -7.15 14.95 2.11
CA GLU A 340 -6.03 15.55 1.37
C GLU A 340 -4.81 15.82 2.26
N GLY A 341 -5.04 16.11 3.55
CA GLY A 341 -4.08 16.72 4.43
C GLY A 341 -3.10 15.79 5.14
N ALA A 342 -2.27 16.41 5.99
CA ALA A 342 -1.39 15.71 6.91
C ALA A 342 -2.16 15.24 8.16
N PRO A 343 -1.85 14.08 8.74
CA PRO A 343 -2.61 13.51 9.86
C PRO A 343 -2.55 14.34 11.15
N ASP A 344 -1.65 15.30 11.24
CA ASP A 344 -1.42 16.21 12.38
C ASP A 344 -1.72 17.67 12.04
N GLU A 345 -2.43 17.96 10.95
CA GLU A 345 -2.82 19.31 10.53
C GLU A 345 -4.35 19.45 10.56
N PRO A 346 -4.92 20.49 11.15
CA PRO A 346 -4.25 21.55 11.93
C PRO A 346 -3.89 21.13 13.36
N ASP A 347 -4.36 19.98 13.84
CA ASP A 347 -4.08 19.40 15.16
C ASP A 347 -4.02 17.87 15.05
N ARG A 348 -3.43 17.22 16.05
CA ARG A 348 -3.19 15.77 16.17
C ARG A 348 -4.45 14.92 16.34
N ASP A 349 -5.61 15.54 16.47
CA ASP A 349 -6.90 14.88 16.55
C ASP A 349 -7.71 14.91 15.22
N ARG A 350 -7.14 15.52 14.16
CA ARG A 350 -7.85 15.70 12.88
C ARG A 350 -8.44 14.40 12.30
N LEU A 351 -7.70 13.31 12.33
CA LEU A 351 -8.22 12.03 11.82
C LEU A 351 -9.40 11.49 12.67
N TRP A 352 -9.36 11.76 13.96
CA TRP A 352 -10.42 11.33 14.89
C TRP A 352 -11.66 12.20 14.77
N GLU A 353 -11.51 13.50 14.44
CA GLU A 353 -12.62 14.37 14.05
C GLU A 353 -13.33 13.84 12.81
N ILE A 354 -12.55 13.42 11.78
CA ILE A 354 -13.09 12.84 10.55
C ILE A 354 -13.85 11.55 10.84
N VAL A 355 -13.27 10.65 11.65
CA VAL A 355 -13.94 9.39 12.05
C VAL A 355 -15.26 9.67 12.78
N GLU A 356 -15.27 10.61 13.74
CA GLU A 356 -16.48 10.99 14.49
C GLU A 356 -17.53 11.68 13.59
N GLU A 357 -17.10 12.61 12.72
CA GLU A 357 -18.00 13.40 11.89
C GLU A 357 -18.72 12.57 10.85
N TYR A 358 -18.02 11.63 10.23
CA TYR A 358 -18.57 10.77 9.17
C TYR A 358 -18.95 9.38 9.66
N GLU A 359 -18.91 9.13 10.97
CA GLU A 359 -19.30 7.88 11.60
C GLU A 359 -18.64 6.66 10.89
N CYS A 360 -17.30 6.74 10.64
CA CYS A 360 -16.58 5.71 9.89
C CYS A 360 -16.70 4.34 10.58
N ASP A 361 -16.99 3.30 9.80
CA ASP A 361 -17.14 1.91 10.25
C ASP A 361 -15.79 1.18 10.32
N GLN A 362 -14.90 1.43 9.35
CA GLN A 362 -13.58 0.83 9.29
C GLN A 362 -12.50 1.90 9.15
N PHE A 363 -11.35 1.64 9.79
CA PHE A 363 -10.19 2.52 9.70
C PHE A 363 -8.93 1.73 9.34
N TYR A 364 -8.31 2.05 8.19
CA TYR A 364 -7.17 1.34 7.62
C TYR A 364 -5.99 2.28 7.46
N THR A 365 -4.86 1.99 8.13
CA THR A 365 -3.72 2.90 8.18
C THR A 365 -2.39 2.16 8.27
N ALA A 366 -1.27 2.88 8.19
CA ALA A 366 0.06 2.30 8.30
C ALA A 366 0.54 2.21 9.77
N PRO A 367 1.34 1.18 10.15
CA PRO A 367 1.96 1.09 11.48
C PRO A 367 2.78 2.32 11.88
N THR A 368 3.43 2.99 10.93
CA THR A 368 4.12 4.27 11.16
C THR A 368 3.16 5.38 11.64
N ALA A 369 1.94 5.42 11.12
CA ALA A 369 0.91 6.35 11.60
C ALA A 369 0.50 6.01 13.04
N ILE A 370 0.26 4.72 13.34
CA ILE A 370 -0.10 4.23 14.67
C ILE A 370 1.01 4.58 15.68
N ARG A 371 2.29 4.37 15.34
CA ARG A 371 3.43 4.79 16.20
C ARG A 371 3.45 6.30 16.43
N SER A 372 3.07 7.10 15.44
CA SER A 372 2.92 8.55 15.59
C SER A 372 1.78 8.90 16.54
N PHE A 373 0.63 8.23 16.43
CA PHE A 373 -0.51 8.41 17.34
C PHE A 373 -0.12 8.05 18.79
N MET A 374 0.60 6.95 19.00
CA MET A 374 1.13 6.56 20.31
C MET A 374 2.06 7.63 20.88
N LYS A 375 2.96 8.18 20.05
CA LYS A 375 3.90 9.25 20.46
C LYS A 375 3.15 10.53 20.83
N TRP A 376 2.08 10.87 20.15
CA TRP A 376 1.26 12.05 20.47
C TRP A 376 0.47 11.87 21.76
N GLY A 377 -0.01 10.67 22.04
CA GLY A 377 -0.75 10.30 23.24
C GLY A 377 -2.21 9.93 23.00
N SER A 378 -2.76 9.10 23.89
CA SER A 378 -4.16 8.62 23.79
C SER A 378 -5.20 9.71 24.05
N GLU A 379 -4.80 10.85 24.64
CA GLU A 379 -5.71 11.95 24.90
C GLU A 379 -6.34 12.59 23.67
N TYR A 380 -5.75 12.40 22.46
CA TYR A 380 -6.31 12.89 21.21
C TYR A 380 -7.52 12.05 20.76
N PRO A 381 -7.39 10.73 20.52
CA PRO A 381 -8.56 9.93 20.18
C PRO A 381 -9.61 9.87 21.28
N GLU A 382 -9.23 9.93 22.58
CA GLU A 382 -10.18 9.93 23.72
C GLU A 382 -11.11 11.15 23.77
N ARG A 383 -10.87 12.20 22.98
CA ARG A 383 -11.76 13.38 22.90
C ARG A 383 -12.94 13.17 21.97
N HIS A 384 -12.90 12.15 21.11
CA HIS A 384 -13.81 11.90 20.02
C HIS A 384 -14.64 10.64 20.26
N ASP A 385 -15.83 10.58 19.67
CA ASP A 385 -16.66 9.38 19.67
C ASP A 385 -16.24 8.47 18.50
N LEU A 386 -15.47 7.44 18.80
CA LEU A 386 -15.02 6.46 17.82
C LEU A 386 -15.87 5.18 17.85
N SER A 387 -17.05 5.21 18.47
CA SER A 387 -17.90 4.02 18.66
C SER A 387 -18.56 3.51 17.38
N SER A 388 -18.49 4.25 16.28
CA SER A 388 -18.86 3.76 14.95
C SER A 388 -17.90 2.72 14.41
N LEU A 389 -16.61 2.81 14.78
CA LEU A 389 -15.61 1.86 14.30
C LEU A 389 -15.94 0.43 14.73
N ARG A 390 -15.98 -0.47 13.77
CA ARG A 390 -16.18 -1.91 13.95
C ARG A 390 -15.01 -2.77 13.50
N LEU A 391 -14.08 -2.24 12.68
CA LEU A 391 -12.87 -2.93 12.24
C LEU A 391 -11.71 -1.94 12.10
N LEU A 392 -10.53 -2.38 12.48
CA LEU A 392 -9.27 -1.69 12.30
C LEU A 392 -8.34 -2.50 11.40
N GLY A 393 -7.55 -1.84 10.56
CA GLY A 393 -6.58 -2.52 9.72
C GLY A 393 -5.24 -1.81 9.65
N THR A 394 -4.17 -2.58 9.36
CA THR A 394 -2.82 -2.06 9.15
C THR A 394 -2.21 -2.58 7.86
N VAL A 395 -1.38 -1.74 7.22
CA VAL A 395 -0.81 -2.02 5.90
C VAL A 395 0.54 -1.34 5.68
N GLY A 396 1.35 -1.94 4.82
CA GLY A 396 2.54 -1.33 4.21
C GLY A 396 3.86 -1.65 4.90
N GLU A 397 3.82 -2.10 6.15
CA GLU A 397 4.98 -2.58 6.91
C GLU A 397 4.51 -3.50 8.04
N PRO A 398 5.37 -4.37 8.60
CA PRO A 398 5.01 -5.17 9.77
C PRO A 398 4.67 -4.29 10.99
N ILE A 399 3.66 -4.72 11.75
CA ILE A 399 3.30 -4.06 13.01
C ILE A 399 3.74 -4.87 14.22
N ASN A 400 4.40 -4.24 15.16
CA ASN A 400 4.86 -4.87 16.40
C ASN A 400 3.69 -5.10 17.36
N PRO A 401 3.79 -6.06 18.31
CA PRO A 401 2.74 -6.33 19.29
C PRO A 401 2.29 -5.11 20.10
N ARG A 402 3.23 -4.23 20.48
CA ARG A 402 2.91 -3.05 21.30
C ARG A 402 2.06 -2.00 20.58
N PRO A 403 2.42 -1.50 19.37
CA PRO A 403 1.54 -0.63 18.58
C PRO A 403 0.21 -1.29 18.22
N TRP A 404 0.19 -2.58 17.88
CA TRP A 404 -1.03 -3.33 17.61
C TRP A 404 -1.99 -3.30 18.81
N LYS A 405 -1.49 -3.62 20.03
CA LYS A 405 -2.29 -3.61 21.27
C LYS A 405 -2.77 -2.20 21.62
N TRP A 406 -1.94 -1.19 21.38
CA TRP A 406 -2.34 0.19 21.60
C TRP A 406 -3.47 0.60 20.66
N TYR A 407 -3.37 0.24 19.38
CA TYR A 407 -4.38 0.50 18.36
C TYR A 407 -5.70 -0.19 18.69
N TYR A 408 -5.65 -1.48 19.01
CA TYR A 408 -6.79 -2.26 19.49
C TYR A 408 -7.48 -1.63 20.70
N GLN A 409 -6.70 -1.18 21.71
CA GLN A 409 -7.25 -0.70 22.96
C GLN A 409 -7.76 0.74 22.91
N HIS A 410 -7.00 1.68 22.27
CA HIS A 410 -7.29 3.11 22.33
C HIS A 410 -8.12 3.61 21.17
N ILE A 411 -8.03 2.98 20.00
CA ILE A 411 -8.83 3.33 18.83
C ILE A 411 -10.03 2.40 18.71
N GLY A 412 -9.83 1.10 18.78
CA GLY A 412 -10.90 0.10 18.71
C GLY A 412 -11.66 -0.14 20.02
N GLY A 413 -11.29 0.53 21.12
CA GLY A 413 -11.94 0.35 22.42
C GLY A 413 -11.85 -1.06 23.01
N GLY A 414 -11.02 -1.94 22.42
CA GLY A 414 -10.94 -3.37 22.75
C GLY A 414 -12.09 -4.21 22.18
N GLU A 415 -12.89 -3.66 21.28
CA GLU A 415 -14.08 -4.28 20.69
C GLU A 415 -14.02 -4.39 19.15
N CYS A 416 -13.02 -3.78 18.49
CA CYS A 416 -12.79 -3.91 17.05
C CYS A 416 -11.70 -4.95 16.77
N PRO A 417 -11.90 -5.91 15.87
CA PRO A 417 -10.78 -6.72 15.39
C PRO A 417 -9.76 -5.84 14.66
N VAL A 418 -8.48 -6.27 14.71
CA VAL A 418 -7.38 -5.61 13.98
C VAL A 418 -6.82 -6.58 12.97
N VAL A 419 -6.97 -6.27 11.68
CA VAL A 419 -6.38 -7.03 10.59
C VAL A 419 -5.02 -6.41 10.23
N ASP A 420 -3.96 -7.18 10.45
CA ASP A 420 -2.61 -6.84 9.95
C ASP A 420 -2.44 -7.52 8.60
N THR A 421 -2.15 -6.75 7.56
CA THR A 421 -2.23 -7.25 6.19
C THR A 421 -0.86 -7.25 5.51
N TRP A 422 -0.42 -8.40 5.00
CA TRP A 422 0.72 -8.47 4.10
C TRP A 422 0.28 -8.64 2.66
N TRP A 423 0.83 -7.80 1.81
CA TRP A 423 0.69 -7.81 0.35
C TRP A 423 1.61 -6.79 -0.30
N GLN A 424 1.68 -6.78 -1.62
CA GLN A 424 2.57 -5.94 -2.41
C GLN A 424 1.82 -5.31 -3.59
N THR A 425 2.46 -4.36 -4.27
CA THR A 425 1.95 -3.84 -5.56
C THR A 425 1.75 -4.99 -6.54
N GLU A 426 2.69 -5.92 -6.55
CA GLU A 426 2.73 -7.10 -7.40
C GLU A 426 1.60 -8.09 -7.11
N THR A 427 1.08 -8.13 -5.89
CA THR A 427 -0.04 -9.03 -5.56
C THR A 427 -1.41 -8.43 -5.83
N GLY A 428 -1.50 -7.11 -6.04
CA GLY A 428 -2.74 -6.39 -6.34
C GLY A 428 -3.70 -6.23 -5.16
N GLY A 429 -3.52 -6.99 -4.09
CA GLY A 429 -4.33 -6.95 -2.87
C GLY A 429 -3.82 -7.94 -1.82
N ILE A 430 -4.55 -8.03 -0.69
CA ILE A 430 -4.16 -8.75 0.51
C ILE A 430 -4.01 -10.25 0.25
N MET A 431 -2.90 -10.84 0.74
CA MET A 431 -2.54 -12.25 0.58
C MET A 431 -2.49 -13.00 1.92
N VAL A 432 -1.99 -12.33 2.96
CA VAL A 432 -1.81 -12.89 4.30
C VAL A 432 -2.43 -11.95 5.32
N THR A 433 -3.39 -12.45 6.06
CA THR A 433 -4.03 -11.77 7.19
C THR A 433 -4.97 -12.71 7.92
N THR A 434 -5.42 -12.31 9.08
CA THR A 434 -6.51 -13.00 9.80
C THR A 434 -7.86 -12.57 9.22
N LEU A 435 -8.73 -13.52 8.83
CA LEU A 435 -10.13 -13.23 8.56
C LEU A 435 -10.84 -12.84 9.86
N PRO A 436 -11.31 -11.58 9.99
CA PRO A 436 -11.64 -10.98 11.29
C PRO A 436 -12.87 -11.58 11.98
N GLY A 437 -13.77 -12.21 11.23
CA GLY A 437 -14.96 -12.88 11.78
C GLY A 437 -14.77 -14.38 12.03
N ALA A 438 -13.68 -14.99 11.51
CA ALA A 438 -13.51 -16.44 11.50
C ALA A 438 -12.34 -16.92 12.37
N LYS A 439 -11.27 -16.13 12.50
CA LYS A 439 -10.04 -16.56 13.18
C LYS A 439 -9.59 -15.57 14.26
N ARG A 440 -8.92 -16.09 15.29
CA ARG A 440 -8.29 -15.27 16.32
C ARG A 440 -7.11 -14.48 15.76
N MET A 441 -6.82 -13.34 16.36
CA MET A 441 -5.72 -12.46 16.00
C MET A 441 -4.52 -12.67 16.93
N LYS A 442 -3.31 -12.55 16.40
CA LYS A 442 -2.05 -12.62 17.16
C LYS A 442 -1.25 -11.33 16.91
N PRO A 443 -1.10 -10.43 17.91
CA PRO A 443 -0.32 -9.21 17.75
C PRO A 443 1.11 -9.50 17.27
N GLY A 444 1.52 -8.87 16.16
CA GLY A 444 2.84 -9.07 15.54
C GLY A 444 2.89 -10.14 14.45
N ALA A 445 1.84 -10.95 14.30
CA ALA A 445 1.67 -11.84 13.16
C ALA A 445 0.60 -11.27 12.22
N ALA A 446 0.86 -11.25 10.92
CA ALA A 446 -0.13 -10.87 9.92
C ALA A 446 -1.33 -11.84 9.96
N GLY A 447 -1.07 -13.12 10.03
CA GLY A 447 -2.11 -14.15 10.06
C GLY A 447 -1.76 -15.35 9.19
N PRO A 448 -2.70 -16.26 8.93
CA PRO A 448 -2.52 -17.29 7.91
C PRO A 448 -2.64 -16.69 6.51
N ALA A 449 -2.22 -17.44 5.49
CA ALA A 449 -2.58 -17.14 4.11
C ALA A 449 -4.10 -17.07 3.96
N LEU A 450 -4.60 -16.20 3.10
CA LEU A 450 -6.03 -16.15 2.79
C LEU A 450 -6.52 -17.46 2.15
N PRO A 451 -7.81 -17.81 2.28
CA PRO A 451 -8.38 -18.96 1.59
C PRO A 451 -8.04 -18.98 0.10
N GLY A 452 -7.63 -20.13 -0.44
CA GLY A 452 -7.24 -20.29 -1.84
C GLY A 452 -5.86 -19.76 -2.23
N VAL A 453 -5.11 -19.20 -1.28
CA VAL A 453 -3.75 -18.69 -1.47
C VAL A 453 -2.75 -19.66 -0.83
N ASP A 454 -1.80 -20.18 -1.61
CA ASP A 454 -0.78 -21.12 -1.15
C ASP A 454 0.53 -20.39 -0.83
N VAL A 455 0.56 -19.72 0.31
CA VAL A 455 1.76 -19.08 0.85
C VAL A 455 2.50 -20.05 1.75
N ARG A 456 3.81 -20.17 1.55
CA ARG A 456 4.69 -21.00 2.38
C ARG A 456 5.90 -20.21 2.85
N VAL A 457 6.50 -20.71 3.93
CA VAL A 457 7.82 -20.24 4.39
C VAL A 457 8.81 -21.35 4.11
N VAL A 458 9.84 -21.06 3.33
CA VAL A 458 10.84 -22.04 2.87
C VAL A 458 12.25 -21.63 3.31
N ASP A 459 13.15 -22.60 3.41
CA ASP A 459 14.56 -22.33 3.63
C ASP A 459 15.28 -21.89 2.33
N SER A 460 16.60 -21.70 2.39
CA SER A 460 17.40 -21.30 1.23
C SER A 460 17.50 -22.38 0.12
N GLU A 461 17.13 -23.64 0.40
CA GLU A 461 17.08 -24.73 -0.57
C GLU A 461 15.68 -24.89 -1.19
N GLY A 462 14.67 -24.13 -0.67
CA GLY A 462 13.27 -24.18 -1.10
C GLY A 462 12.44 -25.25 -0.39
N ASP A 463 12.99 -25.88 0.65
CA ASP A 463 12.27 -26.84 1.47
C ASP A 463 11.40 -26.08 2.51
N GLU A 464 10.15 -26.52 2.72
CA GLU A 464 9.24 -25.90 3.69
C GLU A 464 9.78 -26.05 5.11
N VAL A 465 9.83 -24.94 5.87
CA VAL A 465 10.29 -24.94 7.26
C VAL A 465 9.25 -25.49 8.21
N GLU A 466 9.71 -26.06 9.34
CA GLU A 466 8.78 -26.53 10.41
C GLU A 466 8.20 -25.33 11.18
N GLY A 467 7.00 -25.50 11.77
CA GLY A 467 6.39 -24.47 12.60
C GLY A 467 7.29 -24.04 13.76
N GLY A 468 7.48 -22.74 13.90
CA GLY A 468 8.40 -22.12 14.86
C GLY A 468 9.71 -21.63 14.27
N ASP A 469 9.98 -21.94 12.99
CA ASP A 469 11.19 -21.51 12.27
C ASP A 469 10.91 -20.31 11.33
N ALA A 470 11.96 -19.67 10.88
CA ALA A 470 11.91 -18.59 9.90
C ALA A 470 12.57 -19.00 8.58
N GLY A 471 12.21 -18.31 7.52
CA GLY A 471 12.71 -18.52 6.18
C GLY A 471 12.27 -17.42 5.22
N TYR A 472 12.03 -17.81 4.00
CA TYR A 472 11.63 -16.95 2.90
C TYR A 472 10.17 -17.20 2.56
N LEU A 473 9.42 -16.12 2.43
CA LEU A 473 8.01 -16.20 2.04
C LEU A 473 7.93 -16.49 0.54
N THR A 474 7.13 -17.47 0.17
CA THR A 474 6.92 -17.88 -1.23
C THR A 474 5.44 -18.14 -1.50
N VAL A 475 5.00 -18.00 -2.77
CA VAL A 475 3.62 -18.30 -3.19
C VAL A 475 3.64 -19.35 -4.28
N HIS A 476 2.93 -20.47 -4.04
CA HIS A 476 3.00 -21.68 -4.85
C HIS A 476 1.81 -21.90 -5.79
N LYS A 477 0.77 -21.07 -5.71
CA LYS A 477 -0.38 -21.07 -6.63
C LYS A 477 -0.63 -19.63 -7.12
N PRO A 478 -0.97 -19.43 -8.41
CA PRO A 478 -1.38 -18.10 -8.88
C PRO A 478 -2.72 -17.68 -8.26
N TRP A 479 -2.96 -16.36 -8.20
CA TRP A 479 -4.17 -15.74 -7.66
C TRP A 479 -4.68 -14.66 -8.63
N PRO A 480 -5.99 -14.32 -8.62
CA PRO A 480 -6.57 -13.42 -9.62
C PRO A 480 -5.92 -12.05 -9.71
N GLY A 481 -5.59 -11.44 -8.56
CA GLY A 481 -5.03 -10.08 -8.46
C GLY A 481 -3.54 -9.95 -8.77
N MET A 482 -2.85 -11.04 -9.11
CA MET A 482 -1.42 -11.00 -9.40
C MET A 482 -1.08 -10.12 -10.60
N LEU A 483 0.12 -9.52 -10.57
CA LEU A 483 0.67 -8.84 -11.74
C LEU A 483 0.74 -9.80 -12.93
N ARG A 484 0.56 -9.27 -14.12
CA ARG A 484 0.69 -10.09 -15.34
C ARG A 484 2.10 -10.11 -15.90
N THR A 485 2.83 -9.00 -15.75
CA THR A 485 4.23 -8.87 -16.13
C THR A 485 4.80 -7.52 -15.64
N ILE A 486 6.08 -7.32 -15.82
CA ILE A 486 6.69 -5.99 -15.83
C ILE A 486 6.51 -5.40 -17.23
N TYR A 487 5.83 -4.27 -17.34
CA TYR A 487 5.50 -3.62 -18.60
C TYR A 487 6.73 -3.43 -19.50
N GLY A 488 6.66 -3.99 -20.70
CA GLY A 488 7.74 -3.93 -21.68
C GLY A 488 8.97 -4.81 -21.36
N ASN A 489 8.94 -5.66 -20.31
CA ASN A 489 10.10 -6.46 -19.92
C ASN A 489 9.73 -7.81 -19.27
N ASP A 490 9.24 -8.75 -20.06
CA ASP A 490 8.89 -10.11 -19.62
C ASP A 490 10.09 -10.92 -19.09
N GLU A 491 11.30 -10.65 -19.59
CA GLU A 491 12.52 -11.33 -19.12
C GLU A 491 12.81 -10.95 -17.66
N ARG A 492 12.70 -9.65 -17.34
CA ARG A 492 12.87 -9.15 -15.98
C ARG A 492 11.80 -9.67 -15.03
N TYR A 493 10.55 -9.84 -15.50
CA TYR A 493 9.45 -10.44 -14.72
C TYR A 493 9.80 -11.84 -14.24
N ILE A 494 10.36 -12.68 -15.14
CA ILE A 494 10.79 -14.04 -14.79
C ILE A 494 12.00 -13.99 -13.84
N GLU A 495 13.00 -13.15 -14.15
CA GLU A 495 14.22 -13.07 -13.36
C GLU A 495 13.97 -12.58 -11.92
N GLU A 496 13.09 -11.60 -11.73
CA GLU A 496 12.86 -11.01 -10.39
C GLU A 496 11.90 -11.82 -9.52
N PHE A 497 10.86 -12.42 -10.11
CA PHE A 497 9.79 -13.01 -9.30
C PHE A 497 9.71 -14.53 -9.34
N TRP A 498 10.35 -15.18 -10.32
CA TRP A 498 10.14 -16.61 -10.54
C TRP A 498 11.43 -17.43 -10.60
N ALA A 499 12.61 -16.80 -10.69
CA ALA A 499 13.84 -17.55 -10.95
C ALA A 499 14.41 -18.28 -9.72
N GLU A 500 14.17 -17.78 -8.50
CA GLU A 500 14.89 -18.20 -7.28
C GLU A 500 14.50 -19.62 -6.84
N TYR A 501 13.19 -19.91 -6.75
CA TYR A 501 12.66 -21.16 -6.19
C TYR A 501 11.92 -22.03 -7.21
N SER A 502 11.85 -21.64 -8.48
CA SER A 502 11.15 -22.40 -9.53
C SER A 502 12.05 -23.47 -10.17
N ASP A 503 11.45 -24.61 -10.54
CA ASP A 503 12.03 -25.58 -11.47
C ASP A 503 11.26 -25.54 -12.80
N ALA A 504 11.65 -24.62 -13.68
CA ALA A 504 11.00 -24.42 -14.98
C ALA A 504 11.08 -25.69 -15.89
N ASP A 505 12.09 -26.56 -15.72
CA ASP A 505 12.22 -27.82 -16.43
C ASP A 505 11.18 -28.86 -15.95
N ALA A 506 10.75 -28.77 -14.68
CA ALA A 506 9.69 -29.59 -14.12
C ALA A 506 8.28 -28.96 -14.33
N GLY A 507 8.19 -27.69 -14.72
CA GLY A 507 6.95 -26.92 -14.76
C GLY A 507 6.45 -26.52 -13.39
N GLU A 508 7.37 -26.35 -12.44
CA GLU A 508 7.06 -25.91 -11.07
C GLU A 508 7.47 -24.44 -10.93
N TRP A 509 6.46 -23.56 -10.82
CA TRP A 509 6.65 -22.13 -10.70
C TRP A 509 6.30 -21.64 -9.30
N VAL A 510 7.25 -20.93 -8.66
CA VAL A 510 7.12 -20.40 -7.31
C VAL A 510 7.39 -18.90 -7.36
N TYR A 511 6.39 -18.12 -6.97
CA TYR A 511 6.54 -16.66 -6.86
C TYR A 511 7.31 -16.31 -5.58
N PHE A 512 8.34 -15.48 -5.73
CA PHE A 512 9.18 -15.01 -4.63
C PHE A 512 9.05 -13.49 -4.46
N PRO A 513 8.37 -13.02 -3.41
CA PRO A 513 8.17 -11.58 -3.13
C PRO A 513 9.40 -10.89 -2.53
N GLU A 514 10.49 -11.61 -2.30
CA GLU A 514 11.71 -11.16 -1.61
C GLU A 514 11.48 -10.70 -0.15
N ASP A 515 10.49 -11.29 0.53
CA ASP A 515 10.24 -11.07 1.95
C ASP A 515 10.65 -12.27 2.79
N GLY A 516 11.27 -11.99 3.97
CA GLY A 516 11.52 -12.98 5.01
C GLY A 516 10.29 -13.12 5.91
N ALA A 517 10.03 -14.32 6.39
CA ALA A 517 8.90 -14.59 7.28
C ALA A 517 9.21 -15.72 8.26
N GLY A 518 8.53 -15.71 9.41
CA GLY A 518 8.42 -16.85 10.30
C GLY A 518 7.01 -17.43 10.24
N ILE A 519 6.87 -18.70 10.54
CA ILE A 519 5.57 -19.40 10.63
C ILE A 519 5.48 -20.14 11.95
N ASP A 520 4.36 -19.99 12.66
CA ASP A 520 4.15 -20.73 13.92
C ASP A 520 3.51 -22.12 13.69
N GLU A 521 3.35 -22.91 14.77
CA GLU A 521 2.76 -24.26 14.70
C GLU A 521 1.30 -24.27 14.20
N GLU A 522 0.61 -23.13 14.21
CA GLU A 522 -0.78 -22.99 13.78
C GLU A 522 -0.92 -22.36 12.39
N GLY A 523 0.21 -22.08 11.71
CA GLY A 523 0.24 -21.52 10.37
C GLY A 523 0.11 -20.00 10.30
N TYR A 524 0.30 -19.30 11.44
CA TYR A 524 0.34 -17.82 11.43
C TYR A 524 1.70 -17.32 10.96
N ILE A 525 1.68 -16.43 10.01
CA ILE A 525 2.87 -15.87 9.36
C ILE A 525 3.20 -14.53 10.02
N THR A 526 4.44 -14.40 10.48
CA THR A 526 5.04 -13.14 10.92
C THR A 526 6.01 -12.68 9.84
N VAL A 527 5.72 -11.54 9.22
CA VAL A 527 6.61 -10.97 8.19
C VAL A 527 7.77 -10.26 8.87
N LEU A 528 8.99 -10.63 8.50
CA LEU A 528 10.22 -10.12 9.11
C LEU A 528 10.83 -8.94 8.34
N GLY A 529 10.29 -8.65 7.16
CA GLY A 529 10.74 -7.59 6.26
C GLY A 529 11.40 -8.13 5.01
N ARG A 530 11.99 -7.22 4.21
CA ARG A 530 12.64 -7.57 2.94
C ARG A 530 13.93 -8.37 3.18
N VAL A 531 14.21 -9.30 2.29
CA VAL A 531 15.45 -10.10 2.34
C VAL A 531 16.70 -9.23 2.19
N ASP A 532 16.60 -8.14 1.43
CA ASP A 532 17.64 -7.12 1.28
C ASP A 532 17.81 -6.21 2.53
N ASP A 533 16.81 -6.15 3.41
CA ASP A 533 16.86 -5.48 4.72
C ASP A 533 17.41 -6.39 5.84
N THR A 534 18.05 -7.54 5.53
CA THR A 534 18.67 -8.42 6.52
C THR A 534 20.16 -8.09 6.71
N MET A 535 20.67 -8.25 7.93
CA MET A 535 22.07 -8.02 8.30
C MET A 535 22.77 -9.35 8.52
N ASN A 536 24.04 -9.44 8.11
CA ASN A 536 24.87 -10.61 8.38
C ASN A 536 25.86 -10.31 9.51
N VAL A 537 25.42 -10.49 10.75
CA VAL A 537 26.20 -10.19 11.95
C VAL A 537 26.88 -11.46 12.46
N SER A 538 28.20 -11.56 12.33
CA SER A 538 29.02 -12.70 12.81
C SER A 538 28.61 -14.05 12.21
N GLY A 539 28.10 -14.07 10.96
CA GLY A 539 27.64 -15.27 10.27
C GLY A 539 26.16 -15.62 10.55
N HIS A 540 25.47 -14.82 11.35
CA HIS A 540 24.02 -14.94 11.59
C HIS A 540 23.28 -13.92 10.76
N ARG A 541 22.27 -14.38 10.00
CA ARG A 541 21.40 -13.51 9.22
C ARG A 541 20.22 -13.10 10.08
N ILE A 542 20.13 -11.79 10.39
CA ILE A 542 19.16 -11.21 11.32
C ILE A 542 18.31 -10.21 10.56
N GLY A 543 16.97 -10.33 10.64
CA GLY A 543 16.06 -9.34 10.10
C GLY A 543 16.14 -8.03 10.89
N THR A 544 16.19 -6.90 10.19
CA THR A 544 16.18 -5.57 10.85
C THR A 544 14.95 -5.40 11.71
N ALA A 545 13.79 -5.86 11.24
CA ALA A 545 12.51 -5.74 11.92
C ALA A 545 12.50 -6.42 13.30
N GLU A 546 13.14 -7.58 13.45
CA GLU A 546 13.22 -8.30 14.71
C GLU A 546 13.96 -7.50 15.79
N VAL A 547 15.06 -6.87 15.40
CA VAL A 547 15.84 -6.01 16.30
C VAL A 547 15.08 -4.71 16.63
N GLU A 548 14.42 -4.13 15.63
CA GLU A 548 13.57 -2.96 15.80
C GLU A 548 12.42 -3.24 16.77
N ASN A 549 11.82 -4.42 16.68
CA ASN A 549 10.79 -4.89 17.59
C ASN A 549 11.31 -4.92 19.03
N ALA A 550 12.42 -5.60 19.26
CA ALA A 550 13.03 -5.67 20.59
C ALA A 550 13.38 -4.30 21.15
N ALA A 551 13.81 -3.35 20.30
CA ALA A 551 14.10 -1.99 20.70
C ALA A 551 12.84 -1.19 21.10
N VAL A 552 11.74 -1.34 20.34
CA VAL A 552 10.46 -0.63 20.58
C VAL A 552 9.71 -1.18 21.80
N GLU A 553 9.91 -2.42 22.21
CA GLU A 553 9.37 -2.97 23.46
C GLU A 553 9.90 -2.25 24.72
N VAL A 554 11.00 -1.54 24.59
CA VAL A 554 11.58 -0.76 25.71
C VAL A 554 10.75 0.48 25.99
N GLN A 555 10.14 0.56 27.17
CA GLN A 555 9.40 1.75 27.59
C GLN A 555 10.26 3.03 27.45
N GLY A 556 9.76 4.00 26.71
CA GLY A 556 10.43 5.26 26.38
C GLY A 556 10.98 5.30 24.95
N VAL A 557 10.87 4.22 24.18
CA VAL A 557 11.16 4.17 22.75
C VAL A 557 9.85 4.20 21.97
N ALA A 558 9.72 5.16 21.07
CA ALA A 558 8.53 5.31 20.21
C ALA A 558 8.69 4.57 18.88
N GLU A 559 9.90 4.62 18.29
CA GLU A 559 10.21 4.01 16.99
C GLU A 559 11.69 3.66 16.94
N ALA A 560 12.06 2.65 16.17
CA ALA A 560 13.45 2.30 15.90
C ALA A 560 13.63 1.88 14.44
N ALA A 561 14.82 2.13 13.91
CA ALA A 561 15.30 1.57 12.65
C ALA A 561 16.70 1.00 12.87
N VAL A 562 16.95 -0.14 12.24
CA VAL A 562 18.22 -0.85 12.40
C VAL A 562 18.85 -1.09 11.03
N VAL A 563 20.17 -0.96 10.95
CA VAL A 563 20.95 -1.22 9.74
C VAL A 563 22.24 -1.95 10.09
N GLY A 564 22.76 -2.71 9.12
CA GLY A 564 24.10 -3.26 9.14
C GLY A 564 25.10 -2.23 8.62
N ALA A 565 26.26 -2.10 9.26
CA ALA A 565 27.38 -1.35 8.72
C ALA A 565 28.59 -2.26 8.61
N GLU A 566 29.49 -2.03 7.64
CA GLU A 566 30.67 -2.85 7.41
C GLU A 566 31.56 -2.95 8.65
N ASP A 567 31.89 -4.16 9.08
CA ASP A 567 32.80 -4.43 10.20
C ASP A 567 33.84 -5.49 9.82
N GLU A 568 35.13 -5.17 9.99
CA GLU A 568 36.25 -6.07 9.61
C GLU A 568 36.27 -7.43 10.34
N GLN A 569 35.55 -7.54 11.49
CA GLN A 569 35.60 -8.76 12.32
C GLN A 569 34.27 -9.53 12.29
N LYS A 570 33.15 -8.86 12.12
CA LYS A 570 31.81 -9.43 12.21
C LYS A 570 31.13 -9.60 10.84
N GLY A 571 31.74 -9.05 9.77
CA GLY A 571 31.10 -8.86 8.47
C GLY A 571 30.27 -7.57 8.50
N GLU A 572 29.22 -7.54 9.30
CA GLU A 572 28.45 -6.34 9.60
C GLU A 572 28.31 -6.12 11.10
N ALA A 573 28.25 -4.87 11.49
CA ALA A 573 27.92 -4.43 12.84
C ALA A 573 26.57 -3.71 12.83
N MET A 574 25.75 -4.02 13.81
CA MET A 574 24.40 -3.51 13.92
C MET A 574 24.37 -2.11 14.55
N TYR A 575 23.70 -1.17 13.89
CA TYR A 575 23.44 0.19 14.36
C TYR A 575 21.93 0.40 14.53
N ALA A 576 21.50 0.74 15.74
CA ALA A 576 20.10 0.99 16.05
C ALA A 576 19.86 2.51 16.19
N TYR A 577 18.95 3.05 15.39
CA TYR A 577 18.49 4.44 15.48
C TYR A 577 17.14 4.47 16.18
N ALA A 578 17.06 5.11 17.34
CA ALA A 578 15.86 5.11 18.17
C ALA A 578 15.26 6.51 18.34
N ILE A 579 13.94 6.62 18.17
CA ILE A 579 13.16 7.80 18.51
C ILE A 579 12.57 7.59 19.90
N THR A 580 12.73 8.57 20.78
CA THR A 580 12.17 8.53 22.14
C THR A 580 10.72 9.01 22.18
N GLU A 581 9.93 8.50 23.14
CA GLU A 581 8.60 9.03 23.45
C GLU A 581 8.67 10.50 23.91
N GLU A 582 7.59 11.27 23.71
CA GLU A 582 7.56 12.69 24.09
C GLU A 582 7.82 12.87 25.59
N GLY A 583 8.81 13.69 25.91
CA GLY A 583 9.23 13.93 27.30
C GLY A 583 10.18 12.89 27.90
N GLN A 584 10.50 11.83 27.17
CA GLN A 584 11.52 10.86 27.56
C GLN A 584 12.92 11.44 27.30
N ALA A 585 13.80 11.34 28.27
CA ALA A 585 15.18 11.79 28.12
C ALA A 585 16.04 10.72 27.45
N GLU A 586 16.88 11.16 26.51
CA GLU A 586 17.91 10.36 25.85
C GLU A 586 19.09 10.12 26.81
N THR A 587 19.14 8.96 27.43
CA THR A 587 20.12 8.65 28.47
C THR A 587 20.88 7.36 28.13
N ASP A 588 22.09 7.24 28.70
CA ASP A 588 22.87 6.00 28.59
C ASP A 588 22.12 4.79 29.21
N GLU A 589 21.31 5.04 30.27
CA GLU A 589 20.47 3.99 30.86
C GLU A 589 19.40 3.48 29.89
N LEU A 590 18.82 4.37 29.07
CA LEU A 590 17.86 3.96 28.03
C LEU A 590 18.57 3.16 26.92
N ARG A 591 19.79 3.60 26.50
CA ARG A 591 20.60 2.82 25.54
C ARG A 591 20.90 1.41 26.05
N GLU A 592 21.35 1.29 27.32
CA GLU A 592 21.62 -0.01 27.94
C GLU A 592 20.38 -0.91 27.99
N ARG A 593 19.18 -0.32 28.19
CA ARG A 593 17.92 -1.07 28.18
C ARG A 593 17.55 -1.57 26.78
N ILE A 594 17.77 -0.75 25.76
CA ILE A 594 17.54 -1.16 24.36
C ILE A 594 18.48 -2.33 24.02
N VAL A 595 19.78 -2.18 24.31
CA VAL A 595 20.76 -3.25 24.06
C VAL A 595 20.39 -4.53 24.82
N ALA A 596 19.98 -4.42 26.08
CA ALA A 596 19.60 -5.60 26.87
C ALA A 596 18.32 -6.26 26.31
N SER A 597 17.35 -5.47 25.86
CA SER A 597 16.12 -6.01 25.24
C SER A 597 16.42 -6.81 23.97
N VAL A 598 17.32 -6.29 23.12
CA VAL A 598 17.75 -7.01 21.91
C VAL A 598 18.53 -8.29 22.25
N GLU A 599 19.46 -8.22 23.23
CA GLU A 599 20.22 -9.40 23.69
C GLU A 599 19.30 -10.46 24.33
N ASP A 600 18.24 -10.04 25.04
CA ASP A 600 17.31 -10.96 25.69
C ASP A 600 16.33 -11.59 24.66
N ALA A 601 15.90 -10.84 23.66
CA ALA A 601 14.95 -11.31 22.65
C ALA A 601 15.60 -12.21 21.59
N ILE A 602 16.79 -11.83 21.07
CA ILE A 602 17.40 -12.50 19.93
C ILE A 602 18.64 -13.30 20.35
N GLY A 603 19.42 -12.76 21.26
CA GLY A 603 20.64 -13.38 21.74
C GLY A 603 21.84 -12.43 21.76
N PRO A 604 22.92 -12.79 22.49
CA PRO A 604 24.09 -11.92 22.67
C PRO A 604 24.84 -11.57 21.36
N PHE A 605 24.67 -12.34 20.31
CA PHE A 605 25.28 -12.08 19.00
C PHE A 605 24.61 -10.92 18.26
N ALA A 606 23.33 -10.66 18.53
CA ALA A 606 22.54 -9.57 17.97
C ALA A 606 22.72 -8.23 18.71
N ARG A 607 23.69 -8.13 19.59
CA ARG A 607 23.98 -6.92 20.34
C ARG A 607 24.29 -5.74 19.41
N PRO A 608 23.47 -4.64 19.43
CA PRO A 608 23.79 -3.43 18.70
C PRO A 608 25.17 -2.88 19.09
N GLN A 609 25.96 -2.52 18.11
CA GLN A 609 27.27 -1.89 18.33
C GLN A 609 27.08 -0.47 18.85
N GLU A 610 26.07 0.22 18.31
CA GLU A 610 25.72 1.55 18.73
C GLU A 610 24.19 1.74 18.71
N VAL A 611 23.68 2.50 19.68
CA VAL A 611 22.31 3.00 19.71
C VAL A 611 22.35 4.52 19.61
N VAL A 612 21.88 5.06 18.49
CA VAL A 612 21.83 6.50 18.20
C VAL A 612 20.42 7.00 18.45
N PHE A 613 20.25 8.00 19.29
CA PHE A 613 18.96 8.67 19.41
C PHE A 613 18.81 9.69 18.30
N ALA A 614 17.69 9.65 17.60
CA ALA A 614 17.37 10.54 16.50
C ALA A 614 16.05 11.28 16.77
N PRO A 615 15.90 12.53 16.36
CA PRO A 615 14.64 13.26 16.53
C PRO A 615 13.53 12.72 15.61
N ASP A 616 13.88 12.18 14.46
CA ASP A 616 13.05 11.42 13.51
C ASP A 616 13.93 10.47 12.71
N LEU A 617 13.35 9.60 11.90
CA LEU A 617 14.03 8.72 10.93
C LEU A 617 13.89 9.28 9.50
N PRO A 618 14.85 9.00 8.60
CA PRO A 618 14.70 9.35 7.20
C PRO A 618 13.58 8.50 6.60
N LYS A 619 12.49 9.17 6.23
CA LYS A 619 11.27 8.51 5.72
C LYS A 619 10.94 9.02 4.33
N THR A 620 10.48 8.13 3.48
CA THR A 620 9.80 8.51 2.25
C THR A 620 8.53 9.30 2.59
N ARG A 621 7.97 9.95 1.60
CA ARG A 621 6.69 10.67 1.78
C ARG A 621 5.52 9.74 2.09
N SER A 622 5.63 8.45 1.74
CA SER A 622 4.69 7.40 2.17
C SER A 622 4.89 6.93 3.61
N GLY A 623 5.91 7.42 4.32
CA GLY A 623 6.24 7.05 5.69
C GLY A 623 7.21 5.87 5.81
N LYS A 624 7.59 5.21 4.72
CA LYS A 624 8.56 4.10 4.74
C LYS A 624 9.95 4.62 5.12
N ILE A 625 10.59 3.96 6.09
CA ILE A 625 11.96 4.28 6.52
C ILE A 625 12.95 3.96 5.38
N MET A 626 13.82 4.90 5.07
CA MET A 626 14.90 4.72 4.08
C MET A 626 16.16 4.23 4.77
N ARG A 627 16.22 2.92 5.07
CA ARG A 627 17.34 2.28 5.77
C ARG A 627 18.67 2.47 5.06
N ARG A 628 18.68 2.46 3.73
CA ARG A 628 19.88 2.73 2.95
C ARG A 628 20.61 4.02 3.38
N LEU A 629 19.87 5.10 3.66
CA LEU A 629 20.49 6.36 4.11
C LEU A 629 21.05 6.28 5.53
N LEU A 630 20.45 5.46 6.39
CA LEU A 630 20.98 5.18 7.73
C LEU A 630 22.23 4.30 7.64
N GLU A 631 22.28 3.39 6.70
CA GLU A 631 23.44 2.56 6.38
C GLU A 631 24.59 3.41 5.82
N ASP A 632 24.32 4.29 4.82
CA ASP A 632 25.28 5.28 4.32
C ASP A 632 25.88 6.12 5.47
N VAL A 633 25.03 6.55 6.42
CA VAL A 633 25.48 7.30 7.62
C VAL A 633 26.34 6.43 8.54
N ALA A 634 25.96 5.17 8.78
CA ALA A 634 26.70 4.25 9.64
C ALA A 634 28.06 3.87 9.06
N ASN A 635 28.17 3.79 7.73
CA ASN A 635 29.40 3.50 6.97
C ASN A 635 30.29 4.74 6.70
N ASP A 636 29.80 5.95 7.04
CA ASP A 636 30.46 7.23 6.68
C ASP A 636 30.62 7.41 5.15
N ASP A 637 29.63 6.88 4.39
CA ASP A 637 29.56 6.96 2.95
C ASP A 637 28.86 8.23 2.44
N ASP A 638 29.01 8.53 1.15
CA ASP A 638 28.30 9.63 0.50
C ASP A 638 26.81 9.29 0.39
N LEU A 639 25.95 10.16 0.95
CA LEU A 639 24.50 10.03 0.85
C LEU A 639 24.07 10.03 -0.63
N GLY A 640 23.41 8.97 -1.05
CA GLY A 640 22.85 8.88 -2.39
C GLY A 640 21.66 9.84 -2.60
N ASP A 641 20.73 9.49 -3.49
CA ASP A 641 19.53 10.30 -3.77
C ASP A 641 18.64 10.44 -2.53
N THR A 642 18.43 11.69 -2.10
CA THR A 642 17.56 12.08 -0.97
C THR A 642 16.27 12.76 -1.42
N SER A 643 16.03 12.86 -2.73
CA SER A 643 14.91 13.62 -3.32
C SER A 643 13.53 13.09 -2.95
N THR A 644 13.46 11.81 -2.57
CA THR A 644 12.22 11.14 -2.17
C THR A 644 11.89 11.28 -0.67
N LEU A 645 12.80 11.89 0.12
CA LEU A 645 12.59 12.08 1.55
C LEU A 645 11.51 13.11 1.86
N ARG A 646 10.71 12.80 2.87
CA ARG A 646 9.78 13.75 3.50
C ARG A 646 10.52 14.82 4.32
N ASN A 647 11.64 14.43 4.94
CA ASN A 647 12.42 15.20 5.91
C ASN A 647 13.92 15.12 5.61
N PRO A 648 14.41 15.67 4.46
CA PRO A 648 15.82 15.50 4.04
C PRO A 648 16.83 16.05 5.05
N GLU A 649 16.46 17.08 5.85
CA GLU A 649 17.30 17.68 6.90
C GLU A 649 17.65 16.70 8.02
N ILE A 650 16.82 15.66 8.23
CA ILE A 650 17.04 14.70 9.33
C ILE A 650 18.31 13.89 9.15
N VAL A 651 18.71 13.63 7.91
CA VAL A 651 19.91 12.84 7.62
C VAL A 651 21.18 13.59 8.06
N GLU A 652 21.23 14.92 7.83
CA GLU A 652 22.34 15.76 8.30
C GLU A 652 22.39 15.82 9.85
N GLU A 653 21.22 15.82 10.51
CA GLU A 653 21.14 15.80 11.98
C GLU A 653 21.64 14.49 12.56
N ILE A 654 21.22 13.35 11.96
CA ILE A 654 21.66 12.00 12.37
C ILE A 654 23.17 11.85 12.16
N GLN A 655 23.71 12.28 11.01
CA GLN A 655 25.16 12.30 10.74
C GLN A 655 25.91 13.12 11.78
N GLY A 656 25.35 14.27 12.17
CA GLY A 656 25.93 15.12 13.21
C GLY A 656 25.96 14.44 14.58
N GLN A 657 24.98 13.66 14.93
CA GLN A 657 24.87 12.92 16.19
C GLN A 657 25.76 11.67 16.19
N ALA A 658 25.78 10.90 15.10
CA ALA A 658 26.69 9.75 14.95
C ALA A 658 28.17 10.15 15.02
N SER A 659 28.52 11.33 14.46
CA SER A 659 29.90 11.85 14.52
C SER A 659 30.30 12.43 15.90
N ALA A 660 29.34 12.65 16.80
CA ALA A 660 29.55 13.26 18.12
C ALA A 660 29.74 12.22 19.26
N ASN A 661 29.39 10.97 19.01
CA ASN A 661 29.56 9.84 19.93
C ASN A 661 30.89 9.11 19.65
#